data_8184a490bd16ae8a8f4362721b56fbf8
#
_entry.id   8184a490bd16ae8a8f4362721b56fbf8
#
_cell.length_a   1.000
_cell.length_b   1.000
_cell.length_c   1.000
_cell.angle_alpha   90.00
_cell.angle_beta   90.00
_cell.angle_gamma   90.00
#
_symmetry.space_group_name_H-M   'P 1'
#
loop_
_entity.id
_entity.type
_entity.pdbx_description
1 polymer ?
#
loop_
_entity_poly.entity_id
_entity_poly.type
_entity_poly.pdbx_seq_one_letter_code
_entity_poly.pdbx_strand_id
1 'polypeptide(L)'
;MCKKPYYITTPIYYPSTNLHIGNTYTTVAADAIARFKRLTGHEVMFLTGTDEHGQKIERIANEKGITPKEHVDEIVAGIKDLWKMMNISYDKFIRTTDDYHVKAVQEIFKKLYDQGDIYKDSYEGLYCTPCESFWTETQLVNGNCPDCGRPVEKAKEEAYFFKMSKYADRLIQYIEEHPDFIQPESRKNEMLNNFLRPGLQDLCVSRTSFTWGIPVSFDEKHVIYVWIDALSNYITALGYGQENQELYKKFWPADVHLIGKDILRFHTIYWPIMLMALGLELPKQVFGHGWLLVDGGKMSKSKGNVVDPVVLVNMFGADAVRYYLLREIPFGSDGLFNNEIFIKKVNTDLANDLGNLLSRTIAMVYKYFDGVIQAPTCKEAIDDELINLALSTPGKVEASIDALKIPEALESIWTLISRANKYIDETTPWILAKDEEKKERLGTVLYNLLETLRFVSVMISPFLTETSVKINDQLNTKVITWESLKEFNGTVAGDKVVKGDVIFPRIDVEEKLAELEALKPAPVKPANEELVKNPIKEEITIDDFDKIDLRVVKVLECEPVKKAKKLLKLKVDLGGEERQVISGIAQYYKPEELVGKYVVLVANLKPVKLRGELSQGMILAAAPSDDSELVLVNPGEMLTGSQVR
;
A
#
# COMPACT_ATOMS: atom_id res chain seq x y z
N MET A 1 -0.24 36.42 -9.31
CA MET A 1 -0.60 35.41 -10.33
C MET A 1 -1.69 34.52 -9.76
N CYS A 2 -2.70 34.13 -10.57
CA CYS A 2 -3.71 33.15 -10.14
C CYS A 2 -3.03 31.79 -9.99
N LYS A 3 -3.19 31.15 -8.82
CA LYS A 3 -2.60 29.84 -8.57
C LYS A 3 -3.27 28.81 -9.47
N LYS A 4 -2.48 27.91 -10.09
CA LYS A 4 -3.01 26.82 -10.90
C LYS A 4 -3.70 25.79 -9.97
N PRO A 5 -4.96 25.42 -10.22
CA PRO A 5 -5.61 24.38 -9.42
C PRO A 5 -4.94 23.01 -9.64
N TYR A 6 -4.93 22.20 -8.59
CA TYR A 6 -4.42 20.83 -8.61
C TYR A 6 -5.31 19.95 -7.72
N TYR A 7 -5.91 18.92 -8.28
CA TYR A 7 -6.80 18.02 -7.56
C TYR A 7 -6.21 16.61 -7.48
N ILE A 8 -5.91 16.17 -6.26
CA ILE A 8 -5.40 14.84 -5.98
C ILE A 8 -6.32 14.11 -5.01
N THR A 9 -6.52 12.80 -5.24
CA THR A 9 -7.37 11.97 -4.39
C THR A 9 -6.68 10.68 -4.00
N THR A 10 -7.02 10.15 -2.82
CA THR A 10 -6.85 8.74 -2.49
C THR A 10 -8.11 7.96 -2.85
N PRO A 11 -8.13 6.60 -2.79
CA PRO A 11 -9.37 5.89 -2.64
C PRO A 11 -10.05 6.26 -1.34
N ILE A 12 -11.35 6.10 -1.26
CA ILE A 12 -12.06 6.12 0.01
C ILE A 12 -11.98 4.74 0.65
N TYR A 13 -11.67 4.71 1.95
CA TYR A 13 -11.35 3.48 2.66
C TYR A 13 -12.58 2.78 3.20
N TYR A 14 -12.65 1.45 3.04
CA TYR A 14 -13.76 0.65 3.54
C TYR A 14 -13.64 0.43 5.05
N PRO A 15 -14.49 1.05 5.90
CA PRO A 15 -14.33 1.10 7.35
C PRO A 15 -14.90 -0.15 8.04
N SER A 16 -14.57 -1.33 7.54
CA SER A 16 -14.94 -2.58 8.21
C SER A 16 -14.09 -2.86 9.45
N THR A 17 -12.88 -2.32 9.48
CA THR A 17 -11.91 -2.45 10.57
C THR A 17 -10.89 -1.31 10.48
N ASN A 18 -10.06 -1.12 11.53
CA ASN A 18 -8.95 -0.15 11.51
C ASN A 18 -8.02 -0.37 10.30
N LEU A 19 -7.48 0.73 9.78
CA LEU A 19 -6.56 0.72 8.66
C LEU A 19 -5.19 0.16 9.08
N HIS A 20 -4.49 -0.41 8.12
CA HIS A 20 -3.12 -0.92 8.30
C HIS A 20 -2.12 -0.06 7.51
N ILE A 21 -0.83 -0.35 7.67
CA ILE A 21 0.25 0.43 7.05
C ILE A 21 0.13 0.52 5.52
N GLY A 22 -0.46 -0.47 4.83
CA GLY A 22 -0.68 -0.43 3.39
C GLY A 22 -1.70 0.64 2.97
N ASN A 23 -2.76 0.88 3.76
CA ASN A 23 -3.68 2.00 3.53
C ASN A 23 -3.00 3.34 3.81
N THR A 24 -2.19 3.39 4.87
CA THR A 24 -1.43 4.58 5.26
C THR A 24 -0.44 4.99 4.16
N TYR A 25 0.18 4.04 3.48
CA TYR A 25 1.10 4.29 2.36
C TYR A 25 0.47 5.16 1.27
N THR A 26 -0.71 4.79 0.79
CA THR A 26 -1.43 5.57 -0.24
C THR A 26 -1.67 7.01 0.21
N THR A 27 -2.17 7.19 1.44
CA THR A 27 -2.52 8.52 1.96
C THR A 27 -1.28 9.38 2.19
N VAL A 28 -0.20 8.80 2.71
CA VAL A 28 1.08 9.50 2.91
C VAL A 28 1.70 9.92 1.58
N ALA A 29 1.62 9.09 0.54
CA ALA A 29 2.11 9.45 -0.78
C ALA A 29 1.28 10.59 -1.40
N ALA A 30 -0.04 10.54 -1.31
CA ALA A 30 -0.91 11.62 -1.78
C ALA A 30 -0.66 12.93 -1.02
N ASP A 31 -0.48 12.86 0.30
CA ASP A 31 -0.17 14.02 1.15
C ASP A 31 1.17 14.65 0.77
N ALA A 32 2.21 13.85 0.54
CA ALA A 32 3.51 14.34 0.12
C ALA A 32 3.43 15.10 -1.22
N ILE A 33 2.71 14.56 -2.20
CA ILE A 33 2.47 15.22 -3.49
C ILE A 33 1.66 16.52 -3.28
N ALA A 34 0.57 16.47 -2.50
CA ALA A 34 -0.27 17.62 -2.22
C ALA A 34 0.52 18.77 -1.56
N ARG A 35 1.35 18.45 -0.55
CA ARG A 35 2.22 19.41 0.12
C ARG A 35 3.26 19.99 -0.82
N PHE A 36 3.87 19.15 -1.65
CA PHE A 36 4.84 19.62 -2.66
C PHE A 36 4.18 20.60 -3.65
N LYS A 37 3.00 20.25 -4.16
CA LYS A 37 2.26 21.14 -5.08
C LYS A 37 1.87 22.47 -4.43
N ARG A 38 1.49 22.48 -3.14
CA ARG A 38 1.27 23.72 -2.38
C ARG A 38 2.54 24.52 -2.22
N LEU A 39 3.67 23.88 -1.91
CA LEU A 39 4.98 24.51 -1.76
C LEU A 39 5.44 25.17 -3.07
N THR A 40 5.15 24.56 -4.22
CA THR A 40 5.46 25.08 -5.56
C THR A 40 4.39 26.04 -6.11
N GLY A 41 3.42 26.45 -5.29
CA GLY A 41 2.50 27.55 -5.59
C GLY A 41 1.18 27.15 -6.25
N HIS A 42 0.82 25.85 -6.28
CA HIS A 42 -0.50 25.41 -6.72
C HIS A 42 -1.56 25.66 -5.64
N GLU A 43 -2.81 25.82 -6.08
CA GLU A 43 -3.96 25.72 -5.20
C GLU A 43 -4.45 24.29 -5.21
N VAL A 44 -4.26 23.56 -4.12
CA VAL A 44 -4.47 22.13 -4.06
C VAL A 44 -5.79 21.80 -3.38
N MET A 45 -6.54 20.86 -3.97
CA MET A 45 -7.62 20.13 -3.34
C MET A 45 -7.15 18.68 -3.13
N PHE A 46 -7.00 18.26 -1.88
CA PHE A 46 -6.67 16.89 -1.51
C PHE A 46 -7.89 16.22 -0.85
N LEU A 47 -8.46 15.22 -1.54
CA LEU A 47 -9.62 14.45 -1.08
C LEU A 47 -9.22 13.07 -0.61
N THR A 48 -9.73 12.69 0.56
CA THR A 48 -9.78 11.33 1.07
C THR A 48 -11.14 11.06 1.72
N GLY A 49 -11.40 9.86 2.21
CA GLY A 49 -12.69 9.57 2.85
C GLY A 49 -12.92 8.10 3.14
N THR A 50 -14.19 7.76 3.37
CA THR A 50 -14.63 6.40 3.69
C THR A 50 -15.80 5.95 2.83
N ASP A 51 -15.72 4.70 2.38
CA ASP A 51 -16.77 3.95 1.70
C ASP A 51 -17.53 3.12 2.73
N GLU A 52 -18.72 3.58 3.13
CA GLU A 52 -19.38 3.15 4.37
C GLU A 52 -20.56 2.19 4.16
N HIS A 53 -20.94 1.91 2.93
CA HIS A 53 -22.05 1.04 2.61
C HIS A 53 -21.62 -0.40 2.30
N GLY A 54 -22.59 -1.33 2.30
CA GLY A 54 -22.39 -2.71 1.86
C GLY A 54 -22.70 -3.78 2.91
N GLN A 55 -22.92 -4.98 2.42
CA GLN A 55 -23.35 -6.14 3.22
C GLN A 55 -22.39 -6.52 4.35
N LYS A 56 -21.08 -6.37 4.12
CA LYS A 56 -20.08 -6.73 5.12
C LYS A 56 -20.16 -5.85 6.37
N ILE A 57 -20.39 -4.54 6.20
CA ILE A 57 -20.57 -3.60 7.32
C ILE A 57 -21.86 -3.92 8.06
N GLU A 58 -22.97 -4.12 7.34
CA GLU A 58 -24.25 -4.51 7.93
C GLU A 58 -24.11 -5.79 8.78
N ARG A 59 -23.42 -6.82 8.26
CA ARG A 59 -23.17 -8.06 8.98
C ARG A 59 -22.35 -7.83 10.25
N ILE A 60 -21.22 -7.11 10.16
CA ILE A 60 -20.36 -6.84 11.34
C ILE A 60 -21.13 -6.06 12.40
N ALA A 61 -21.93 -5.07 12.02
CA ALA A 61 -22.74 -4.30 12.93
C ALA A 61 -23.79 -5.18 13.64
N ASN A 62 -24.48 -6.04 12.90
CA ASN A 62 -25.44 -7.01 13.44
C ASN A 62 -24.79 -7.99 14.42
N GLU A 63 -23.59 -8.52 14.08
CA GLU A 63 -22.80 -9.38 14.97
C GLU A 63 -22.42 -8.70 16.29
N LYS A 64 -22.19 -7.37 16.25
CA LYS A 64 -21.91 -6.53 17.43
C LYS A 64 -23.18 -6.05 18.18
N GLY A 65 -24.37 -6.22 17.61
CA GLY A 65 -25.62 -5.73 18.16
C GLY A 65 -25.78 -4.20 18.14
N ILE A 66 -25.13 -3.54 17.17
CA ILE A 66 -25.20 -2.08 16.95
C ILE A 66 -25.69 -1.78 15.54
N THR A 67 -26.03 -0.52 15.27
CA THR A 67 -26.39 -0.12 13.91
C THR A 67 -25.15 0.00 13.01
N PRO A 68 -25.27 -0.21 11.67
CA PRO A 68 -24.18 0.03 10.73
C PRO A 68 -23.60 1.43 10.84
N LYS A 69 -24.45 2.44 11.09
CA LYS A 69 -24.01 3.85 11.26
C LYS A 69 -23.12 4.03 12.49
N GLU A 70 -23.48 3.46 13.63
CA GLU A 70 -22.67 3.49 14.85
C GLU A 70 -21.32 2.80 14.63
N HIS A 71 -21.31 1.65 13.93
CA HIS A 71 -20.08 0.93 13.62
C HIS A 71 -19.12 1.78 12.76
N VAL A 72 -19.62 2.36 11.66
CA VAL A 72 -18.75 3.17 10.79
C VAL A 72 -18.31 4.47 11.46
N ASP A 73 -19.13 5.08 12.31
CA ASP A 73 -18.77 6.29 13.06
C ASP A 73 -17.57 6.04 13.99
N GLU A 74 -17.55 4.91 14.68
CA GLU A 74 -16.42 4.49 15.52
C GLU A 74 -15.13 4.34 14.71
N ILE A 75 -15.19 3.59 13.60
CA ILE A 75 -14.00 3.34 12.77
C ILE A 75 -13.51 4.61 12.09
N VAL A 76 -14.42 5.45 11.58
CA VAL A 76 -14.07 6.72 10.94
C VAL A 76 -13.37 7.67 11.91
N ALA A 77 -13.79 7.71 13.17
CA ALA A 77 -13.09 8.48 14.20
C ALA A 77 -11.62 8.03 14.32
N GLY A 78 -11.39 6.72 14.42
CA GLY A 78 -10.02 6.15 14.45
C GLY A 78 -9.20 6.45 13.19
N ILE A 79 -9.83 6.45 12.00
CA ILE A 79 -9.15 6.82 10.74
C ILE A 79 -8.72 8.30 10.77
N LYS A 80 -9.58 9.20 11.23
CA LYS A 80 -9.25 10.63 11.34
C LYS A 80 -8.13 10.88 12.35
N ASP A 81 -8.12 10.16 13.47
CA ASP A 81 -7.06 10.23 14.47
C ASP A 81 -5.72 9.73 13.88
N LEU A 82 -5.72 8.63 13.11
CA LEU A 82 -4.55 8.16 12.41
C LEU A 82 -4.02 9.21 11.42
N TRP A 83 -4.90 9.85 10.63
CA TRP A 83 -4.49 10.91 9.70
C TRP A 83 -3.91 12.12 10.43
N LYS A 84 -4.44 12.46 11.59
CA LYS A 84 -3.87 13.51 12.44
C LYS A 84 -2.50 13.12 12.97
N MET A 85 -2.31 11.89 13.45
CA MET A 85 -1.01 11.39 13.90
C MET A 85 0.04 11.38 12.79
N MET A 86 -0.38 11.08 11.55
CA MET A 86 0.49 11.05 10.37
C MET A 86 0.69 12.43 9.72
N ASN A 87 0.12 13.51 10.30
CA ASN A 87 0.15 14.87 9.76
C ASN A 87 -0.42 14.98 8.33
N ILE A 88 -1.50 14.23 8.02
CA ILE A 88 -2.13 14.27 6.70
C ILE A 88 -2.92 15.58 6.53
N SER A 89 -2.66 16.29 5.44
CA SER A 89 -3.17 17.63 5.15
C SER A 89 -4.32 17.64 4.13
N TYR A 90 -5.25 16.68 4.23
CA TYR A 90 -6.42 16.66 3.35
C TYR A 90 -7.29 17.91 3.53
N ASP A 91 -7.87 18.41 2.42
CA ASP A 91 -8.79 19.54 2.41
C ASP A 91 -10.24 19.09 2.63
N LYS A 92 -10.59 17.89 2.13
CA LYS A 92 -11.89 17.27 2.35
C LYS A 92 -11.77 15.80 2.73
N PHE A 93 -12.62 15.41 3.66
CA PHE A 93 -12.86 14.02 4.05
C PHE A 93 -14.33 13.70 3.78
N ILE A 94 -14.61 12.94 2.72
CA ILE A 94 -15.97 12.54 2.35
C ILE A 94 -16.35 11.23 3.04
N ARG A 95 -17.61 11.13 3.41
CA ARG A 95 -18.26 9.90 3.85
C ARG A 95 -19.37 9.57 2.86
N THR A 96 -19.47 8.32 2.41
CA THR A 96 -20.56 7.96 1.49
C THR A 96 -21.93 8.00 2.16
N THR A 97 -21.97 8.07 3.48
CA THR A 97 -23.19 8.32 4.29
C THR A 97 -23.57 9.80 4.42
N ASP A 98 -22.78 10.74 3.88
CA ASP A 98 -23.15 12.17 3.89
C ASP A 98 -24.39 12.41 3.01
N ASP A 99 -25.38 13.13 3.53
CA ASP A 99 -26.66 13.35 2.86
C ASP A 99 -26.54 13.94 1.46
N TYR A 100 -25.60 14.87 1.26
CA TYR A 100 -25.37 15.48 -0.05
C TYR A 100 -24.83 14.48 -1.06
N HIS A 101 -24.00 13.54 -0.60
CA HIS A 101 -23.46 12.47 -1.44
C HIS A 101 -24.57 11.49 -1.84
N VAL A 102 -25.35 11.02 -0.86
CA VAL A 102 -26.49 10.11 -1.08
C VAL A 102 -27.43 10.67 -2.14
N LYS A 103 -27.85 11.94 -2.00
CA LYS A 103 -28.75 12.61 -2.98
C LYS A 103 -28.13 12.68 -4.37
N ALA A 104 -26.86 13.10 -4.46
CA ALA A 104 -26.17 13.22 -5.75
C ALA A 104 -26.00 11.85 -6.44
N VAL A 105 -25.72 10.78 -5.71
CA VAL A 105 -25.64 9.42 -6.26
C VAL A 105 -27.00 8.94 -6.77
N GLN A 106 -28.07 9.22 -6.04
CA GLN A 106 -29.44 8.90 -6.50
C GLN A 106 -29.79 9.63 -7.81
N GLU A 107 -29.40 10.89 -7.94
CA GLU A 107 -29.58 11.67 -9.16
C GLU A 107 -28.73 11.14 -10.32
N ILE A 108 -27.47 10.77 -10.07
CA ILE A 108 -26.59 10.13 -11.06
C ILE A 108 -27.22 8.83 -11.56
N PHE A 109 -27.66 7.96 -10.65
CA PHE A 109 -28.27 6.69 -11.01
C PHE A 109 -29.56 6.89 -11.83
N LYS A 110 -30.42 7.81 -11.39
CA LYS A 110 -31.65 8.16 -12.09
C LYS A 110 -31.39 8.72 -13.50
N LYS A 111 -30.40 9.62 -13.62
CA LYS A 111 -30.02 10.18 -14.94
C LYS A 111 -29.54 9.09 -15.90
N LEU A 112 -28.70 8.16 -15.43
CA LEU A 112 -28.22 7.03 -16.23
C LEU A 112 -29.39 6.08 -16.64
N TYR A 113 -30.36 5.91 -15.75
CA TYR A 113 -31.56 5.14 -16.03
C TYR A 113 -32.48 5.84 -17.06
N ASP A 114 -32.78 7.12 -16.87
CA ASP A 114 -33.66 7.89 -17.75
C ASP A 114 -33.11 8.00 -19.20
N GLN A 115 -31.79 8.02 -19.36
CA GLN A 115 -31.14 8.01 -20.68
C GLN A 115 -30.97 6.60 -21.29
N GLY A 116 -31.37 5.55 -20.56
CA GLY A 116 -31.35 4.17 -21.00
C GLY A 116 -29.98 3.49 -20.96
N ASP A 117 -29.01 4.07 -20.25
CA ASP A 117 -27.70 3.45 -19.96
C ASP A 117 -27.79 2.48 -18.79
N ILE A 118 -28.76 2.63 -17.89
CA ILE A 118 -29.15 1.63 -16.90
C ILE A 118 -30.48 1.03 -17.30
N TYR A 119 -30.61 -0.29 -17.18
CA TYR A 119 -31.85 -1.04 -17.47
C TYR A 119 -32.05 -2.15 -16.41
N LYS A 120 -33.31 -2.60 -16.27
CA LYS A 120 -33.69 -3.64 -15.32
C LYS A 120 -33.77 -4.98 -16.02
N ASP A 121 -33.16 -6.01 -15.45
CA ASP A 121 -33.20 -7.39 -15.96
C ASP A 121 -33.08 -8.39 -14.79
N SER A 122 -33.39 -9.67 -15.05
CA SER A 122 -33.15 -10.75 -14.09
C SER A 122 -31.84 -11.45 -14.44
N TYR A 123 -30.95 -11.53 -13.48
CA TYR A 123 -29.65 -12.17 -13.64
C TYR A 123 -29.57 -13.46 -12.84
N GLU A 124 -29.07 -14.49 -13.50
CA GLU A 124 -28.67 -15.73 -12.86
C GLU A 124 -27.18 -15.92 -13.08
N GLY A 125 -26.38 -15.86 -12.01
CA GLY A 125 -24.93 -15.87 -12.12
C GLY A 125 -24.24 -16.38 -10.87
N LEU A 126 -22.91 -16.42 -10.92
CA LEU A 126 -22.05 -16.88 -9.82
C LEU A 126 -21.61 -15.67 -9.00
N TYR A 127 -22.14 -15.53 -7.81
CA TYR A 127 -21.93 -14.39 -6.92
C TYR A 127 -20.82 -14.65 -5.91
N CYS A 128 -19.91 -13.70 -5.81
CA CYS A 128 -18.90 -13.68 -4.74
C CYS A 128 -19.33 -12.71 -3.65
N THR A 129 -19.80 -13.20 -2.52
CA THR A 129 -20.24 -12.37 -1.39
C THR A 129 -19.13 -11.45 -0.84
N PRO A 130 -17.85 -11.89 -0.72
CA PRO A 130 -16.80 -11.01 -0.21
C PRO A 130 -16.38 -9.87 -1.14
N CYS A 131 -16.56 -10.03 -2.46
CA CYS A 131 -16.24 -9.01 -3.47
C CYS A 131 -17.48 -8.27 -3.95
N GLU A 132 -18.67 -8.70 -3.51
CA GLU A 132 -19.97 -8.19 -3.95
C GLU A 132 -20.10 -8.15 -5.48
N SER A 133 -19.55 -9.17 -6.16
CA SER A 133 -19.44 -9.22 -7.63
C SER A 133 -20.01 -10.49 -8.19
N PHE A 134 -20.75 -10.35 -9.31
CA PHE A 134 -21.17 -11.48 -10.13
C PHE A 134 -20.10 -11.82 -11.17
N TRP A 135 -19.97 -13.11 -11.44
CA TRP A 135 -19.02 -13.68 -12.39
C TRP A 135 -19.71 -14.65 -13.31
N THR A 136 -19.24 -14.73 -14.54
CA THR A 136 -19.59 -15.83 -15.44
C THR A 136 -18.68 -17.02 -15.18
N GLU A 137 -19.11 -18.22 -15.55
CA GLU A 137 -18.28 -19.44 -15.41
C GLU A 137 -16.91 -19.30 -16.09
N THR A 138 -16.86 -18.56 -17.22
CA THR A 138 -15.62 -18.33 -17.98
C THR A 138 -14.65 -17.35 -17.30
N GLN A 139 -15.14 -16.52 -16.40
CA GLN A 139 -14.33 -15.54 -15.67
C GLN A 139 -13.75 -16.11 -14.39
N LEU A 140 -14.26 -17.23 -13.90
CA LEU A 140 -13.75 -17.86 -12.69
C LEU A 140 -12.35 -18.44 -12.88
N VAL A 141 -11.53 -18.32 -11.86
CA VAL A 141 -10.22 -18.97 -11.80
C VAL A 141 -10.33 -20.21 -10.93
N ASN A 142 -10.22 -21.40 -11.53
CA ASN A 142 -10.43 -22.69 -10.86
C ASN A 142 -11.79 -22.83 -10.14
N GLY A 143 -12.86 -22.21 -10.69
CA GLY A 143 -14.20 -22.25 -10.09
C GLY A 143 -14.43 -21.20 -8.99
N ASN A 144 -13.45 -20.35 -8.71
CA ASN A 144 -13.48 -19.33 -7.67
C ASN A 144 -13.46 -17.91 -8.25
N CYS A 145 -13.81 -16.93 -7.42
CA CYS A 145 -13.76 -15.51 -7.74
C CYS A 145 -12.34 -15.10 -8.19
N PRO A 146 -12.16 -14.46 -9.35
CA PRO A 146 -10.84 -14.06 -9.85
C PRO A 146 -10.19 -12.96 -9.00
N ASP A 147 -10.98 -12.15 -8.29
CA ASP A 147 -10.46 -11.04 -7.49
C ASP A 147 -9.95 -11.48 -6.11
N CYS A 148 -10.66 -12.41 -5.44
CA CYS A 148 -10.31 -12.80 -4.07
C CYS A 148 -10.00 -14.29 -3.87
N GLY A 149 -10.16 -15.12 -4.92
CA GLY A 149 -9.90 -16.57 -4.87
C GLY A 149 -10.92 -17.40 -4.07
N ARG A 150 -12.00 -16.81 -3.55
CA ARG A 150 -13.02 -17.49 -2.74
C ARG A 150 -14.10 -18.16 -3.59
N PRO A 151 -14.79 -19.18 -3.06
CA PRO A 151 -15.92 -19.80 -3.75
C PRO A 151 -17.01 -18.80 -4.11
N VAL A 152 -17.70 -19.05 -5.21
CA VAL A 152 -18.87 -18.30 -5.67
C VAL A 152 -20.12 -19.16 -5.59
N GLU A 153 -21.28 -18.54 -5.33
CA GLU A 153 -22.56 -19.23 -5.20
C GLU A 153 -23.49 -18.87 -6.36
N LYS A 154 -24.35 -19.78 -6.78
CA LYS A 154 -25.39 -19.47 -7.77
C LYS A 154 -26.43 -18.57 -7.13
N ALA A 155 -26.61 -17.39 -7.68
CA ALA A 155 -27.62 -16.44 -7.26
C ALA A 155 -28.50 -16.02 -8.45
N LYS A 156 -29.81 -15.89 -8.20
CA LYS A 156 -30.76 -15.33 -9.16
C LYS A 156 -31.44 -14.14 -8.50
N GLU A 157 -31.24 -12.98 -9.10
CA GLU A 157 -31.76 -11.72 -8.57
C GLU A 157 -32.26 -10.82 -9.71
N GLU A 158 -33.36 -10.12 -9.48
CA GLU A 158 -33.74 -8.99 -10.31
C GLU A 158 -32.83 -7.82 -9.96
N ALA A 159 -32.20 -7.23 -10.95
CA ALA A 159 -31.22 -6.18 -10.72
C ALA A 159 -31.21 -5.15 -11.87
N TYR A 160 -30.60 -4.01 -11.59
CA TYR A 160 -30.28 -3.00 -12.57
C TYR A 160 -28.90 -3.24 -13.15
N PHE A 161 -28.75 -3.04 -14.47
CA PHE A 161 -27.51 -3.23 -15.22
C PHE A 161 -27.12 -1.93 -15.91
N PHE A 162 -25.82 -1.60 -15.83
CA PHE A 162 -25.23 -0.47 -16.54
C PHE A 162 -24.54 -0.95 -17.82
N LYS A 163 -24.89 -0.35 -18.97
CA LYS A 163 -24.40 -0.71 -20.31
C LYS A 163 -22.93 -0.32 -20.50
N MET A 164 -22.04 -1.02 -19.82
CA MET A 164 -20.58 -0.81 -19.92
C MET A 164 -20.08 -1.09 -21.33
N SER A 165 -20.62 -2.12 -21.99
CA SER A 165 -20.27 -2.54 -23.34
C SER A 165 -20.41 -1.41 -24.36
N LYS A 166 -21.41 -0.53 -24.21
CA LYS A 166 -21.67 0.63 -25.11
C LYS A 166 -20.47 1.60 -25.18
N TYR A 167 -19.66 1.68 -24.14
CA TYR A 167 -18.59 2.67 -24.01
C TYR A 167 -17.18 2.07 -24.16
N ALA A 168 -17.05 0.75 -24.31
CA ALA A 168 -15.78 0.04 -24.31
C ALA A 168 -14.81 0.57 -25.40
N ASP A 169 -15.25 0.64 -26.64
CA ASP A 169 -14.41 1.11 -27.76
C ASP A 169 -13.96 2.56 -27.59
N ARG A 170 -14.87 3.42 -27.09
CA ARG A 170 -14.53 4.82 -26.80
C ARG A 170 -13.49 4.94 -25.70
N LEU A 171 -13.56 4.08 -24.67
CA LEU A 171 -12.57 4.08 -23.61
C LEU A 171 -11.21 3.55 -24.09
N ILE A 172 -11.20 2.49 -24.92
CA ILE A 172 -9.95 1.97 -25.53
C ILE A 172 -9.28 3.09 -26.33
N GLN A 173 -10.01 3.76 -27.21
CA GLN A 173 -9.50 4.86 -28.00
C GLN A 173 -8.93 5.98 -27.10
N TYR A 174 -9.66 6.36 -26.06
CA TYR A 174 -9.19 7.39 -25.13
C TYR A 174 -7.87 7.00 -24.44
N ILE A 175 -7.74 5.75 -23.97
CA ILE A 175 -6.51 5.25 -23.31
C ILE A 175 -5.32 5.24 -24.29
N GLU A 176 -5.56 4.91 -25.56
CA GLU A 176 -4.52 4.89 -26.59
C GLU A 176 -4.08 6.31 -27.00
N GLU A 177 -5.00 7.27 -27.04
CA GLU A 177 -4.73 8.67 -27.34
C GLU A 177 -4.09 9.43 -26.15
N HIS A 178 -4.27 8.93 -24.91
CA HIS A 178 -3.77 9.53 -23.67
C HIS A 178 -2.84 8.56 -22.92
N PRO A 179 -1.58 8.41 -23.35
CA PRO A 179 -0.67 7.40 -22.82
C PRO A 179 -0.39 7.51 -21.31
N ASP A 180 -0.55 8.71 -20.75
CA ASP A 180 -0.33 9.00 -19.32
C ASP A 180 -1.58 8.81 -18.46
N PHE A 181 -2.73 8.50 -19.07
CA PHE A 181 -4.00 8.34 -18.33
C PHE A 181 -3.93 7.23 -17.29
N ILE A 182 -3.33 6.08 -17.61
CA ILE A 182 -3.14 4.96 -16.69
C ILE A 182 -1.66 4.72 -16.48
N GLN A 183 -1.20 4.87 -15.24
CA GLN A 183 0.19 4.66 -14.86
C GLN A 183 0.30 3.70 -13.66
N PRO A 184 1.39 2.93 -13.56
CA PRO A 184 2.47 2.69 -14.54
C PRO A 184 1.97 2.01 -15.83
N GLU A 185 2.78 2.05 -16.89
CA GLU A 185 2.43 1.49 -18.20
C GLU A 185 2.04 0.00 -18.15
N SER A 186 2.67 -0.78 -17.26
CA SER A 186 2.29 -2.18 -17.03
C SER A 186 0.83 -2.34 -16.64
N ARG A 187 0.28 -1.37 -15.89
CA ARG A 187 -1.12 -1.36 -15.45
C ARG A 187 -2.07 -0.99 -16.60
N LYS A 188 -1.66 -0.05 -17.46
CA LYS A 188 -2.38 0.25 -18.70
C LYS A 188 -2.54 -0.98 -19.57
N ASN A 189 -1.42 -1.69 -19.80
CA ASN A 189 -1.41 -2.90 -20.61
C ASN A 189 -2.27 -4.03 -19.99
N GLU A 190 -2.26 -4.19 -18.67
CA GLU A 190 -3.12 -5.12 -17.95
C GLU A 190 -4.61 -4.82 -18.20
N MET A 191 -5.03 -3.56 -18.05
CA MET A 191 -6.43 -3.16 -18.25
C MET A 191 -6.89 -3.34 -19.70
N LEU A 192 -6.07 -2.94 -20.68
CA LEU A 192 -6.39 -3.10 -22.10
C LEU A 192 -6.50 -4.57 -22.49
N ASN A 193 -5.51 -5.39 -22.13
CA ASN A 193 -5.42 -6.75 -22.67
C ASN A 193 -6.30 -7.76 -21.92
N ASN A 194 -6.48 -7.59 -20.59
CA ASN A 194 -7.20 -8.58 -19.79
C ASN A 194 -8.69 -8.26 -19.66
N PHE A 195 -9.09 -6.97 -19.80
CA PHE A 195 -10.48 -6.57 -19.54
C PHE A 195 -11.16 -5.88 -20.71
N LEU A 196 -10.52 -4.94 -21.39
CA LEU A 196 -11.19 -4.14 -22.41
C LEU A 196 -11.23 -4.84 -23.78
N ARG A 197 -10.09 -5.30 -24.31
CA ARG A 197 -10.00 -5.93 -25.63
C ARG A 197 -10.74 -7.27 -25.75
N PRO A 198 -10.85 -8.10 -24.67
CA PRO A 198 -11.70 -9.30 -24.72
C PRO A 198 -13.21 -9.00 -24.81
N GLY A 199 -13.61 -7.75 -24.57
CA GLY A 199 -15.00 -7.28 -24.56
C GLY A 199 -15.54 -7.09 -23.14
N LEU A 200 -16.15 -5.92 -22.89
CA LEU A 200 -16.82 -5.62 -21.63
C LEU A 200 -18.24 -6.14 -21.63
N GLN A 201 -18.64 -6.73 -20.52
CA GLN A 201 -20.03 -7.04 -20.20
C GLN A 201 -20.68 -5.91 -19.41
N ASP A 202 -22.00 -5.83 -19.47
CA ASP A 202 -22.76 -4.88 -18.68
C ASP A 202 -22.65 -5.21 -17.18
N LEU A 203 -22.58 -4.17 -16.36
CA LEU A 203 -22.32 -4.29 -14.93
C LEU A 203 -23.63 -4.31 -14.15
N CYS A 204 -23.82 -5.30 -13.29
CA CYS A 204 -24.91 -5.30 -12.32
C CYS A 204 -24.69 -4.20 -11.27
N VAL A 205 -25.61 -3.22 -11.20
CA VAL A 205 -25.45 -1.98 -10.42
C VAL A 205 -26.49 -1.79 -9.32
N SER A 206 -27.18 -2.85 -8.92
CA SER A 206 -28.04 -2.83 -7.73
C SER A 206 -28.04 -4.16 -6.98
N ARG A 207 -28.53 -4.14 -5.74
CA ARG A 207 -28.70 -5.32 -4.88
C ARG A 207 -30.01 -5.24 -4.12
N THR A 208 -30.56 -6.42 -3.77
CA THR A 208 -31.75 -6.57 -2.91
C THR A 208 -31.46 -7.42 -1.68
N SER A 209 -30.25 -8.01 -1.59
CA SER A 209 -29.86 -8.96 -0.56
C SER A 209 -29.49 -8.33 0.79
N PHE A 210 -29.33 -7.01 0.85
CA PHE A 210 -29.04 -6.23 2.07
C PHE A 210 -29.65 -4.83 1.97
N THR A 211 -29.71 -4.11 3.08
CA THR A 211 -30.39 -2.79 3.18
C THR A 211 -29.44 -1.63 3.46
N TRP A 212 -28.24 -1.89 3.96
CA TRP A 212 -27.25 -0.86 4.25
C TRP A 212 -26.55 -0.37 2.97
N GLY A 213 -27.18 0.57 2.28
CA GLY A 213 -26.73 1.18 1.03
C GLY A 213 -27.62 2.33 0.62
N ILE A 214 -27.28 3.01 -0.46
CA ILE A 214 -28.10 4.10 -1.02
C ILE A 214 -29.29 3.48 -1.77
N PRO A 215 -30.54 3.75 -1.37
CA PRO A 215 -31.70 3.20 -2.06
C PRO A 215 -31.86 3.83 -3.46
N VAL A 216 -32.29 3.03 -4.42
CA VAL A 216 -32.71 3.54 -5.75
C VAL A 216 -33.96 4.38 -5.56
N SER A 217 -33.91 5.69 -5.88
CA SER A 217 -34.96 6.66 -5.52
C SER A 217 -36.34 6.37 -6.10
N PHE A 218 -36.44 5.57 -7.17
CA PHE A 218 -37.69 5.18 -7.82
C PHE A 218 -38.03 3.69 -7.65
N ASP A 219 -37.20 2.92 -6.94
CA ASP A 219 -37.39 1.50 -6.62
C ASP A 219 -36.65 1.11 -5.33
N GLU A 220 -37.21 1.49 -4.19
CA GLU A 220 -36.59 1.38 -2.87
C GLU A 220 -36.29 -0.06 -2.40
N LYS A 221 -36.73 -1.08 -3.16
CA LYS A 221 -36.35 -2.48 -2.91
C LYS A 221 -34.88 -2.75 -3.26
N HIS A 222 -34.29 -1.90 -4.10
CA HIS A 222 -32.92 -2.00 -4.55
C HIS A 222 -32.05 -0.96 -3.87
N VAL A 223 -30.87 -1.36 -3.46
CA VAL A 223 -29.76 -0.45 -3.10
C VAL A 223 -28.79 -0.34 -4.27
N ILE A 224 -28.26 0.85 -4.46
CA ILE A 224 -27.26 1.14 -5.51
C ILE A 224 -25.97 0.37 -5.20
N TYR A 225 -25.37 -0.19 -6.24
CA TYR A 225 -24.12 -0.93 -6.15
C TYR A 225 -22.99 -0.05 -5.61
N VAL A 226 -22.23 -0.62 -4.68
CA VAL A 226 -21.17 0.08 -3.92
C VAL A 226 -20.18 0.85 -4.81
N TRP A 227 -19.83 0.36 -5.99
CA TRP A 227 -18.91 1.07 -6.88
C TRP A 227 -19.52 2.28 -7.61
N ILE A 228 -20.83 2.30 -7.91
CA ILE A 228 -21.48 3.53 -8.38
C ILE A 228 -21.49 4.59 -7.27
N ASP A 229 -21.80 4.17 -6.05
CA ASP A 229 -21.75 4.97 -4.85
C ASP A 229 -20.31 5.49 -4.62
N ALA A 230 -19.37 4.59 -4.37
CA ALA A 230 -18.00 4.92 -4.02
C ALA A 230 -17.30 5.81 -5.06
N LEU A 231 -17.36 5.48 -6.35
CA LEU A 231 -16.66 6.24 -7.39
C LEU A 231 -17.21 7.66 -7.58
N SER A 232 -18.50 7.87 -7.31
CA SER A 232 -19.12 9.20 -7.39
C SER A 232 -18.55 10.19 -6.37
N ASN A 233 -17.87 9.72 -5.31
CA ASN A 233 -17.27 10.58 -4.28
C ASN A 233 -16.38 11.67 -4.86
N TYR A 234 -15.62 11.36 -5.91
CA TYR A 234 -14.64 12.26 -6.50
C TYR A 234 -15.22 13.55 -7.08
N ILE A 235 -16.46 13.53 -7.50
CA ILE A 235 -17.18 14.71 -8.00
C ILE A 235 -18.17 15.27 -6.97
N THR A 236 -18.84 14.41 -6.20
CA THR A 236 -19.82 14.88 -5.20
C THR A 236 -19.18 15.64 -4.06
N ALA A 237 -17.95 15.27 -3.65
CA ALA A 237 -17.14 16.01 -2.70
C ALA A 237 -16.85 17.45 -3.16
N LEU A 238 -16.80 17.70 -4.46
CA LEU A 238 -16.60 19.02 -5.04
C LEU A 238 -17.91 19.80 -5.25
N GLY A 239 -19.06 19.20 -4.96
CA GLY A 239 -20.36 19.85 -5.12
C GLY A 239 -21.13 19.47 -6.38
N TYR A 240 -20.71 18.46 -7.15
CA TYR A 240 -21.50 17.95 -8.27
C TYR A 240 -22.87 17.44 -7.75
N GLY A 241 -23.95 17.82 -8.42
CA GLY A 241 -25.31 17.54 -7.99
C GLY A 241 -25.83 18.43 -6.84
N GLN A 242 -25.08 19.46 -6.44
CA GLN A 242 -25.47 20.43 -5.41
C GLN A 242 -25.71 21.82 -6.04
N GLU A 243 -26.36 22.72 -5.28
CA GLU A 243 -26.56 24.11 -5.72
C GLU A 243 -25.22 24.84 -5.91
N ASN A 244 -24.29 24.65 -4.96
CA ASN A 244 -22.94 25.22 -5.07
C ASN A 244 -21.97 24.24 -5.72
N GLN A 245 -21.54 24.55 -6.94
CA GLN A 245 -20.59 23.78 -7.74
C GLN A 245 -19.27 24.52 -8.01
N GLU A 246 -18.92 25.53 -7.21
CA GLU A 246 -17.70 26.31 -7.44
C GLU A 246 -16.42 25.47 -7.36
N LEU A 247 -16.33 24.57 -6.37
CA LEU A 247 -15.19 23.67 -6.24
C LEU A 247 -15.11 22.69 -7.41
N TYR A 248 -16.27 22.16 -7.85
CA TYR A 248 -16.33 21.27 -9.01
C TYR A 248 -15.81 21.96 -10.28
N LYS A 249 -16.30 23.16 -10.57
CA LYS A 249 -15.87 23.93 -11.74
C LYS A 249 -14.39 24.32 -11.68
N LYS A 250 -13.84 24.48 -10.49
CA LYS A 250 -12.47 24.88 -10.28
C LYS A 250 -11.48 23.72 -10.36
N PHE A 251 -11.81 22.59 -9.78
CA PHE A 251 -10.85 21.51 -9.55
C PHE A 251 -11.09 20.28 -10.43
N TRP A 252 -12.31 20.08 -10.97
CA TRP A 252 -12.53 18.97 -11.89
C TRP A 252 -12.05 19.34 -13.30
N PRO A 253 -11.40 18.45 -14.07
CA PRO A 253 -11.09 17.05 -13.75
C PRO A 253 -9.89 16.91 -12.80
N ALA A 254 -9.86 15.80 -12.04
CA ALA A 254 -8.75 15.48 -11.13
C ALA A 254 -7.43 15.35 -11.89
N ASP A 255 -6.35 15.90 -11.31
CA ASP A 255 -5.00 15.74 -11.86
C ASP A 255 -4.50 14.31 -11.63
N VAL A 256 -4.72 13.76 -10.43
CA VAL A 256 -4.31 12.38 -10.09
C VAL A 256 -5.33 11.71 -9.17
N HIS A 257 -5.81 10.54 -9.59
CA HIS A 257 -6.37 9.53 -8.69
C HIS A 257 -5.27 8.56 -8.31
N LEU A 258 -4.80 8.63 -7.05
CA LEU A 258 -3.77 7.74 -6.52
C LEU A 258 -4.43 6.57 -5.80
N ILE A 259 -4.24 5.35 -6.28
CA ILE A 259 -4.95 4.16 -5.81
C ILE A 259 -4.03 2.93 -5.70
N GLY A 260 -4.45 1.94 -4.94
CA GLY A 260 -3.84 0.61 -4.96
C GLY A 260 -4.20 -0.17 -6.25
N LYS A 261 -3.30 -1.02 -6.71
CA LYS A 261 -3.50 -1.83 -7.92
C LYS A 261 -4.71 -2.77 -7.86
N ASP A 262 -5.16 -3.13 -6.66
CA ASP A 262 -6.30 -4.01 -6.40
C ASP A 262 -7.65 -3.42 -6.83
N ILE A 263 -7.75 -2.08 -6.86
CA ILE A 263 -8.96 -1.37 -7.27
C ILE A 263 -8.79 -0.63 -8.61
N LEU A 264 -7.72 -0.94 -9.34
CA LEU A 264 -7.38 -0.27 -10.59
C LEU A 264 -8.49 -0.40 -11.64
N ARG A 265 -9.09 -1.59 -11.80
CA ARG A 265 -10.17 -1.83 -12.78
C ARG A 265 -11.36 -0.90 -12.56
N PHE A 266 -11.73 -0.65 -11.32
CA PHE A 266 -12.85 0.22 -10.98
C PHE A 266 -12.58 1.68 -11.35
N HIS A 267 -11.33 2.15 -11.18
CA HIS A 267 -10.93 3.53 -11.43
C HIS A 267 -10.53 3.82 -12.88
N THR A 268 -10.18 2.78 -13.66
CA THR A 268 -9.71 2.94 -15.04
C THR A 268 -10.71 2.42 -16.08
N ILE A 269 -11.72 1.66 -15.64
CA ILE A 269 -12.79 1.15 -16.52
C ILE A 269 -14.15 1.66 -16.05
N TYR A 270 -14.60 1.33 -14.83
CA TYR A 270 -15.95 1.68 -14.38
C TYR A 270 -16.13 3.19 -14.26
N TRP A 271 -15.22 3.86 -13.56
CA TRP A 271 -15.28 5.30 -13.35
C TRP A 271 -15.24 6.12 -14.65
N PRO A 272 -14.29 5.90 -15.58
CA PRO A 272 -14.30 6.59 -16.86
C PRO A 272 -15.57 6.37 -17.67
N ILE A 273 -16.10 5.15 -17.69
CA ILE A 273 -17.33 4.84 -18.41
C ILE A 273 -18.54 5.58 -17.79
N MET A 274 -18.62 5.62 -16.45
CA MET A 274 -19.65 6.42 -15.76
C MET A 274 -19.57 7.90 -16.15
N LEU A 275 -18.38 8.48 -16.16
CA LEU A 275 -18.14 9.86 -16.55
C LEU A 275 -18.51 10.10 -18.03
N MET A 276 -18.12 9.18 -18.92
CA MET A 276 -18.50 9.24 -20.35
C MET A 276 -20.01 9.23 -20.54
N ALA A 277 -20.72 8.37 -19.79
CA ALA A 277 -22.18 8.28 -19.85
C ALA A 277 -22.87 9.54 -19.29
N LEU A 278 -22.27 10.17 -18.28
CA LEU A 278 -22.74 11.44 -17.71
C LEU A 278 -22.39 12.65 -18.59
N GLY A 279 -21.53 12.49 -19.61
CA GLY A 279 -21.01 13.57 -20.44
C GLY A 279 -20.00 14.46 -19.72
N LEU A 280 -19.23 13.91 -18.76
CA LEU A 280 -18.24 14.62 -17.97
C LEU A 280 -16.82 14.33 -18.45
N GLU A 281 -15.89 15.25 -18.17
CA GLU A 281 -14.47 15.05 -18.43
C GLU A 281 -13.91 13.92 -17.57
N LEU A 282 -12.90 13.20 -18.11
CA LEU A 282 -12.20 12.15 -17.38
C LEU A 282 -11.07 12.74 -16.53
N PRO A 283 -10.64 12.09 -15.44
CA PRO A 283 -9.44 12.48 -14.71
C PRO A 283 -8.22 12.43 -15.64
N LYS A 284 -7.23 13.30 -15.39
CA LYS A 284 -6.03 13.39 -16.24
C LYS A 284 -5.16 12.14 -16.09
N GLN A 285 -5.07 11.60 -14.86
CA GLN A 285 -4.25 10.44 -14.57
C GLN A 285 -4.84 9.58 -13.44
N VAL A 286 -4.77 8.26 -13.61
CA VAL A 286 -4.99 7.25 -12.57
C VAL A 286 -3.67 6.51 -12.35
N PHE A 287 -3.08 6.65 -11.17
CA PHE A 287 -1.84 5.98 -10.81
C PHE A 287 -2.11 4.81 -9.86
N GLY A 288 -1.83 3.59 -10.32
CA GLY A 288 -2.00 2.36 -9.55
C GLY A 288 -0.69 1.92 -8.90
N HIS A 289 -0.48 2.24 -7.60
CA HIS A 289 0.70 1.76 -6.88
C HIS A 289 0.60 0.28 -6.52
N GLY A 290 1.76 -0.35 -6.26
CA GLY A 290 1.85 -1.74 -5.82
C GLY A 290 1.39 -1.97 -4.38
N TRP A 291 1.32 -3.22 -3.97
CA TRP A 291 1.01 -3.58 -2.58
C TRP A 291 2.22 -3.39 -1.68
N LEU A 292 1.95 -3.05 -0.43
CA LEU A 292 2.91 -3.18 0.65
C LEU A 292 2.75 -4.59 1.24
N LEU A 293 3.73 -5.44 0.94
CA LEU A 293 3.80 -6.82 1.43
C LEU A 293 4.56 -6.84 2.76
N VAL A 294 4.32 -7.88 3.55
CA VAL A 294 5.12 -8.22 4.73
C VAL A 294 5.66 -9.64 4.58
N ASP A 295 6.55 -10.07 5.46
CA ASP A 295 7.03 -11.44 5.46
C ASP A 295 5.84 -12.43 5.47
N GLY A 296 5.81 -13.33 4.48
CA GLY A 296 4.66 -14.21 4.24
C GLY A 296 3.61 -13.71 3.25
N GLY A 297 3.84 -12.55 2.59
CA GLY A 297 3.03 -12.05 1.47
C GLY A 297 2.07 -10.92 1.83
N LYS A 298 0.86 -10.91 1.25
CA LYS A 298 -0.14 -9.85 1.49
C LYS A 298 -0.58 -9.82 2.95
N MET A 299 -0.67 -8.61 3.53
CA MET A 299 -1.20 -8.41 4.87
C MET A 299 -2.63 -8.90 4.97
N SER A 300 -2.91 -9.70 6.01
CA SER A 300 -4.24 -10.19 6.32
C SER A 300 -4.41 -10.33 7.83
N LYS A 301 -5.56 -9.91 8.37
CA LYS A 301 -5.86 -10.06 9.80
C LYS A 301 -5.95 -11.52 10.20
N SER A 302 -6.47 -12.39 9.32
CA SER A 302 -6.53 -13.83 9.55
C SER A 302 -5.15 -14.49 9.67
N LYS A 303 -4.13 -13.92 9.03
CA LYS A 303 -2.72 -14.35 9.13
C LYS A 303 -1.97 -13.73 10.32
N GLY A 304 -2.55 -12.75 11.00
CA GLY A 304 -1.89 -12.04 12.10
C GLY A 304 -0.66 -11.24 11.69
N ASN A 305 -0.46 -10.98 10.38
CA ASN A 305 0.72 -10.30 9.84
C ASN A 305 0.46 -8.82 9.49
N VAL A 306 -0.58 -8.23 10.06
CA VAL A 306 -0.92 -6.82 9.84
C VAL A 306 0.00 -5.92 10.65
N VAL A 307 0.58 -4.93 10.00
CA VAL A 307 1.40 -3.90 10.64
C VAL A 307 0.52 -2.69 10.98
N ASP A 308 0.45 -2.38 12.27
CA ASP A 308 -0.33 -1.26 12.79
C ASP A 308 0.48 0.05 12.69
N PRO A 309 0.03 1.04 11.90
CA PRO A 309 0.71 2.31 11.77
C PRO A 309 0.73 3.14 13.07
N VAL A 310 -0.28 3.00 13.94
CA VAL A 310 -0.36 3.71 15.22
C VAL A 310 0.80 3.29 16.12
N VAL A 311 1.09 1.99 16.19
CA VAL A 311 2.23 1.45 16.95
C VAL A 311 3.54 2.03 16.44
N LEU A 312 3.74 2.03 15.12
CA LEU A 312 4.97 2.57 14.53
C LEU A 312 5.15 4.06 14.79
N VAL A 313 4.07 4.85 14.66
CA VAL A 313 4.14 6.30 14.92
C VAL A 313 4.44 6.60 16.39
N ASN A 314 3.81 5.88 17.32
CA ASN A 314 4.07 6.06 18.75
C ASN A 314 5.52 5.71 19.16
N MET A 315 6.12 4.72 18.50
CA MET A 315 7.47 4.28 18.82
C MET A 315 8.57 5.09 18.11
N PHE A 316 8.33 5.56 16.90
CA PHE A 316 9.38 6.10 16.04
C PHE A 316 9.08 7.53 15.53
N GLY A 317 7.87 8.04 15.75
CA GLY A 317 7.40 9.31 15.23
C GLY A 317 6.87 9.23 13.78
N ALA A 318 6.00 10.17 13.44
CA ALA A 318 5.34 10.21 12.12
C ALA A 318 6.36 10.33 10.97
N ASP A 319 7.35 11.19 11.09
CA ASP A 319 8.32 11.44 10.02
C ASP A 319 9.19 10.23 9.69
N ALA A 320 9.54 9.39 10.67
CA ALA A 320 10.28 8.16 10.43
C ALA A 320 9.45 7.16 9.60
N VAL A 321 8.16 7.02 9.93
CA VAL A 321 7.22 6.15 9.19
C VAL A 321 6.98 6.71 7.78
N ARG A 322 6.73 8.02 7.65
CA ARG A 322 6.56 8.70 6.35
C ARG A 322 7.79 8.50 5.47
N TYR A 323 8.99 8.73 6.02
CA TYR A 323 10.24 8.56 5.28
C TYR A 323 10.39 7.15 4.70
N TYR A 324 10.21 6.13 5.54
CA TYR A 324 10.35 4.76 5.09
C TYR A 324 9.38 4.41 3.96
N LEU A 325 8.11 4.75 4.13
CA LEU A 325 7.08 4.49 3.14
C LEU A 325 7.38 5.18 1.79
N LEU A 326 7.88 6.42 1.84
CA LEU A 326 8.12 7.22 0.65
C LEU A 326 9.49 6.95 -0.01
N ARG A 327 10.47 6.42 0.74
CA ARG A 327 11.84 6.21 0.27
C ARG A 327 12.14 4.78 -0.14
N GLU A 328 11.70 3.80 0.68
CA GLU A 328 12.07 2.39 0.49
C GLU A 328 11.07 1.59 -0.33
N ILE A 329 9.82 2.04 -0.39
CA ILE A 329 8.79 1.33 -1.13
C ILE A 329 8.79 1.81 -2.58
N PRO A 330 9.04 0.93 -3.57
CA PRO A 330 8.99 1.30 -4.99
C PRO A 330 7.60 1.81 -5.36
N PHE A 331 7.52 3.06 -5.84
CA PHE A 331 6.22 3.65 -6.20
C PHE A 331 5.79 3.17 -7.59
N GLY A 332 4.79 2.29 -7.64
CA GLY A 332 4.27 1.68 -8.88
C GLY A 332 4.46 0.15 -8.95
N SER A 333 5.26 -0.44 -8.07
CA SER A 333 5.42 -1.89 -7.93
C SER A 333 5.27 -2.33 -6.47
N ASP A 334 5.18 -3.64 -6.24
CA ASP A 334 5.06 -4.17 -4.88
C ASP A 334 6.35 -3.93 -4.10
N GLY A 335 6.21 -3.54 -2.83
CA GLY A 335 7.31 -3.35 -1.91
C GLY A 335 7.16 -4.22 -0.66
N LEU A 336 8.27 -4.51 0.01
CA LEU A 336 8.29 -5.30 1.23
C LEU A 336 8.47 -4.38 2.45
N PHE A 337 7.58 -4.49 3.42
CA PHE A 337 7.76 -3.87 4.74
C PHE A 337 8.39 -4.89 5.69
N ASN A 338 9.49 -4.49 6.32
CA ASN A 338 10.17 -5.28 7.32
C ASN A 338 10.64 -4.37 8.46
N ASN A 339 10.33 -4.72 9.71
CA ASN A 339 10.64 -3.91 10.89
C ASN A 339 12.16 -3.68 11.06
N GLU A 340 12.99 -4.69 10.81
CA GLU A 340 14.44 -4.58 10.95
C GLU A 340 15.03 -3.62 9.92
N ILE A 341 14.59 -3.74 8.65
CA ILE A 341 14.99 -2.83 7.57
C ILE A 341 14.52 -1.41 7.88
N PHE A 342 13.29 -1.26 8.38
CA PHE A 342 12.75 0.04 8.81
C PHE A 342 13.64 0.71 9.86
N ILE A 343 13.97 0.02 10.96
CA ILE A 343 14.79 0.58 12.05
C ILE A 343 16.22 0.89 11.57
N LYS A 344 16.81 -0.02 10.79
CA LYS A 344 18.13 0.22 10.19
C LYS A 344 18.14 1.45 9.31
N LYS A 345 17.08 1.66 8.52
CA LYS A 345 16.96 2.81 7.61
C LYS A 345 16.79 4.13 8.37
N VAL A 346 16.00 4.13 9.45
CA VAL A 346 15.92 5.29 10.36
C VAL A 346 17.29 5.63 10.94
N ASN A 347 18.05 4.64 11.37
CA ASN A 347 19.39 4.86 11.94
C ASN A 347 20.39 5.37 10.88
N THR A 348 20.40 4.82 9.68
CA THR A 348 21.38 5.21 8.65
C THR A 348 21.03 6.57 8.04
N ASP A 349 19.84 6.73 7.51
CA ASP A 349 19.50 7.89 6.70
C ASP A 349 19.07 9.08 7.59
N LEU A 350 18.22 8.83 8.60
CA LEU A 350 17.69 9.92 9.41
C LEU A 350 18.62 10.30 10.57
N ALA A 351 19.11 9.33 11.34
CA ALA A 351 19.98 9.64 12.47
C ALA A 351 21.42 9.93 12.04
N ASN A 352 22.06 9.05 11.26
CA ASN A 352 23.48 9.21 10.92
C ASN A 352 23.70 10.25 9.81
N ASP A 353 22.90 10.25 8.72
CA ASP A 353 23.14 11.18 7.63
C ASP A 353 22.59 12.57 7.95
N LEU A 354 21.27 12.72 8.11
CA LEU A 354 20.63 14.03 8.29
C LEU A 354 20.81 14.57 9.72
N GLY A 355 20.52 13.77 10.72
CA GLY A 355 20.57 14.18 12.13
C GLY A 355 21.98 14.56 12.57
N ASN A 356 22.98 13.74 12.19
CA ASN A 356 24.37 14.02 12.50
C ASN A 356 24.92 15.23 11.73
N LEU A 357 24.55 15.42 10.46
CA LEU A 357 24.91 16.60 9.68
C LEU A 357 24.46 17.89 10.39
N LEU A 358 23.18 17.96 10.80
CA LEU A 358 22.64 19.11 11.52
C LEU A 358 23.37 19.32 12.85
N SER A 359 23.44 18.28 13.69
CA SER A 359 24.02 18.37 15.03
C SER A 359 25.50 18.78 15.00
N ARG A 360 26.31 18.19 14.09
CA ARG A 360 27.73 18.54 13.91
C ARG A 360 27.90 19.97 13.44
N THR A 361 27.10 20.40 12.47
CA THR A 361 27.18 21.77 11.92
C THR A 361 26.85 22.79 13.00
N ILE A 362 25.73 22.65 13.70
CA ILE A 362 25.31 23.55 14.79
C ILE A 362 26.38 23.57 15.92
N ALA A 363 26.88 22.41 16.32
CA ALA A 363 27.91 22.32 17.34
C ALA A 363 29.22 23.03 16.95
N MET A 364 29.64 22.94 15.68
CA MET A 364 30.84 23.65 15.19
C MET A 364 30.64 25.16 15.14
N VAL A 365 29.46 25.63 14.70
CA VAL A 365 29.13 27.06 14.71
C VAL A 365 29.16 27.62 16.14
N TYR A 366 28.62 26.90 17.12
CA TYR A 366 28.71 27.29 18.53
C TYR A 366 30.15 27.28 19.06
N LYS A 367 30.86 26.23 18.74
CA LYS A 367 32.24 26.04 19.29
C LYS A 367 33.20 27.08 18.78
N TYR A 368 33.09 27.48 17.52
CA TYR A 368 34.10 28.33 16.87
C TYR A 368 33.67 29.79 16.72
N PHE A 369 32.36 30.08 16.78
CA PHE A 369 31.80 31.41 16.53
C PHE A 369 30.64 31.78 17.49
N ASP A 370 30.53 31.13 18.65
CA ASP A 370 29.49 31.39 19.67
C ASP A 370 28.06 31.39 19.12
N GLY A 371 27.82 30.55 18.11
CA GLY A 371 26.53 30.43 17.42
C GLY A 371 26.30 31.43 16.33
N VAL A 372 27.21 32.42 16.10
CA VAL A 372 27.05 33.47 15.09
C VAL A 372 27.45 32.95 13.71
N ILE A 373 26.56 33.12 12.75
CA ILE A 373 26.77 32.73 11.36
C ILE A 373 27.75 33.74 10.70
N GLN A 374 28.82 33.21 10.13
CA GLN A 374 29.84 34.03 9.44
C GLN A 374 29.46 34.26 7.96
N ALA A 375 29.89 35.37 7.38
CA ALA A 375 29.76 35.61 5.95
C ALA A 375 30.73 34.70 5.15
N PRO A 376 30.36 34.21 3.97
CA PRO A 376 31.21 33.34 3.14
C PRO A 376 32.22 34.19 2.31
N THR A 377 33.29 34.66 2.96
CA THR A 377 34.28 35.60 2.35
C THR A 377 35.45 34.89 1.67
N CYS A 378 35.74 33.62 2.02
CA CYS A 378 36.89 32.87 1.52
C CYS A 378 36.43 31.60 0.75
N LYS A 379 36.21 31.74 -0.57
CA LYS A 379 35.72 30.66 -1.43
C LYS A 379 36.87 29.81 -2.01
N GLU A 380 36.69 28.53 -2.07
CA GLU A 380 37.57 27.56 -2.73
C GLU A 380 36.82 26.70 -3.75
N ALA A 381 37.53 26.05 -4.68
CA ALA A 381 36.93 25.25 -5.75
C ALA A 381 36.01 24.10 -5.24
N ILE A 382 36.32 23.51 -4.08
CA ILE A 382 35.51 22.47 -3.47
C ILE A 382 34.10 22.94 -3.07
N ASP A 383 33.93 24.25 -2.84
CA ASP A 383 32.65 24.85 -2.49
C ASP A 383 31.68 24.80 -3.68
N ASP A 384 32.21 24.99 -4.89
CA ASP A 384 31.40 25.01 -6.10
C ASP A 384 30.70 23.67 -6.36
N GLU A 385 31.32 22.55 -6.00
CA GLU A 385 30.68 21.24 -6.13
C GLU A 385 29.44 21.13 -5.26
N LEU A 386 29.53 21.53 -3.98
CA LEU A 386 28.41 21.52 -3.04
C LEU A 386 27.33 22.53 -3.46
N ILE A 387 27.70 23.75 -3.80
CA ILE A 387 26.79 24.83 -4.17
C ILE A 387 26.03 24.47 -5.46
N ASN A 388 26.74 24.01 -6.49
CA ASN A 388 26.10 23.63 -7.76
C ASN A 388 25.16 22.43 -7.57
N LEU A 389 25.52 21.45 -6.73
CA LEU A 389 24.62 20.34 -6.41
C LEU A 389 23.37 20.86 -5.68
N ALA A 390 23.53 21.74 -4.67
CA ALA A 390 22.40 22.32 -3.96
C ALA A 390 21.46 23.06 -4.91
N LEU A 391 21.98 23.91 -5.81
CA LEU A 391 21.19 24.67 -6.78
C LEU A 391 20.49 23.79 -7.83
N SER A 392 21.07 22.64 -8.20
CA SER A 392 20.47 21.74 -9.20
C SER A 392 19.46 20.75 -8.60
N THR A 393 19.53 20.46 -7.31
CA THR A 393 18.67 19.46 -6.66
C THR A 393 17.18 19.81 -6.68
N PRO A 394 16.73 21.06 -6.44
CA PRO A 394 15.31 21.39 -6.49
C PRO A 394 14.64 21.04 -7.82
N GLY A 395 15.30 21.32 -8.95
CA GLY A 395 14.77 20.95 -10.28
C GLY A 395 14.64 19.42 -10.48
N LYS A 396 15.55 18.63 -9.91
CA LYS A 396 15.44 17.16 -9.94
C LYS A 396 14.28 16.67 -9.08
N VAL A 397 14.11 17.23 -7.90
CA VAL A 397 12.99 16.91 -7.00
C VAL A 397 11.66 17.24 -7.67
N GLU A 398 11.52 18.43 -8.27
CA GLU A 398 10.31 18.85 -8.97
C GLU A 398 9.98 17.90 -10.13
N ALA A 399 10.94 17.62 -11.00
CA ALA A 399 10.76 16.69 -12.11
C ALA A 399 10.37 15.27 -11.65
N SER A 400 10.94 14.79 -10.54
CA SER A 400 10.61 13.47 -9.99
C SER A 400 9.18 13.43 -9.42
N ILE A 401 8.76 14.46 -8.69
CA ILE A 401 7.40 14.53 -8.15
C ILE A 401 6.36 14.69 -9.25
N ASP A 402 6.65 15.51 -10.27
CA ASP A 402 5.76 15.67 -11.44
C ASP A 402 5.57 14.34 -12.21
N ALA A 403 6.59 13.49 -12.21
CA ALA A 403 6.54 12.15 -12.77
C ALA A 403 6.04 11.07 -11.78
N LEU A 404 5.56 11.45 -10.59
CA LEU A 404 5.14 10.55 -9.51
C LEU A 404 6.23 9.55 -9.07
N LYS A 405 7.50 9.97 -9.08
CA LYS A 405 8.68 9.20 -8.66
C LYS A 405 9.20 9.70 -7.32
N ILE A 406 8.43 9.44 -6.26
CA ILE A 406 8.72 9.96 -4.91
C ILE A 406 10.06 9.45 -4.36
N PRO A 407 10.41 8.13 -4.47
CA PRO A 407 11.70 7.65 -4.01
C PRO A 407 12.90 8.36 -4.64
N GLU A 408 12.84 8.66 -5.96
CA GLU A 408 13.90 9.35 -6.70
C GLU A 408 14.03 10.82 -6.28
N ALA A 409 12.92 11.47 -5.92
CA ALA A 409 12.95 12.81 -5.35
C ALA A 409 13.73 12.83 -4.02
N LEU A 410 13.41 11.91 -3.11
CA LEU A 410 14.12 11.75 -1.84
C LEU A 410 15.58 11.35 -2.05
N GLU A 411 15.88 10.49 -3.02
CA GLU A 411 17.27 10.12 -3.35
C GLU A 411 18.10 11.32 -3.78
N SER A 412 17.53 12.21 -4.58
CA SER A 412 18.19 13.46 -4.98
C SER A 412 18.54 14.33 -3.77
N ILE A 413 17.63 14.43 -2.79
CA ILE A 413 17.88 15.17 -1.55
C ILE A 413 18.97 14.49 -0.71
N TRP A 414 18.92 13.16 -0.56
CA TRP A 414 19.93 12.40 0.20
C TRP A 414 21.31 12.43 -0.44
N THR A 415 21.36 12.54 -1.78
CA THR A 415 22.63 12.78 -2.50
C THR A 415 23.26 14.12 -2.06
N LEU A 416 22.47 15.17 -1.88
CA LEU A 416 22.96 16.47 -1.38
C LEU A 416 23.41 16.35 0.09
N ILE A 417 22.65 15.66 0.95
CA ILE A 417 23.03 15.42 2.36
C ILE A 417 24.35 14.66 2.45
N SER A 418 24.52 13.60 1.65
CA SER A 418 25.75 12.81 1.60
C SER A 418 26.94 13.66 1.11
N ARG A 419 26.72 14.52 0.11
CA ARG A 419 27.77 15.44 -0.35
C ARG A 419 28.16 16.46 0.74
N ALA A 420 27.20 16.96 1.51
CA ALA A 420 27.47 17.86 2.62
C ALA A 420 28.27 17.17 3.75
N ASN A 421 27.94 15.93 4.09
CA ASN A 421 28.74 15.15 5.04
C ASN A 421 30.18 14.93 4.54
N LYS A 422 30.34 14.55 3.26
CA LYS A 422 31.66 14.42 2.64
C LYS A 422 32.44 15.75 2.62
N TYR A 423 31.76 16.86 2.38
CA TYR A 423 32.35 18.21 2.39
C TYR A 423 32.94 18.57 3.79
N ILE A 424 32.28 18.15 4.89
CA ILE A 424 32.84 18.29 6.25
C ILE A 424 34.17 17.54 6.36
N ASP A 425 34.22 16.31 5.86
CA ASP A 425 35.42 15.47 6.00
C ASP A 425 36.57 15.95 5.10
N GLU A 426 36.28 16.50 3.91
CA GLU A 426 37.26 17.06 3.00
C GLU A 426 37.82 18.41 3.47
N THR A 427 36.96 19.29 4.02
CA THR A 427 37.36 20.63 4.47
C THR A 427 37.94 20.63 5.88
N THR A 428 37.75 19.55 6.64
CA THR A 428 38.29 19.35 7.97
C THR A 428 38.17 20.57 8.90
N PRO A 429 36.96 21.07 9.23
CA PRO A 429 36.74 22.32 9.97
C PRO A 429 37.48 22.37 11.32
N TRP A 430 37.68 21.22 11.98
CA TRP A 430 38.42 21.11 13.23
C TRP A 430 39.95 21.33 13.07
N ILE A 431 40.50 21.23 11.86
CA ILE A 431 41.87 21.59 11.54
C ILE A 431 41.94 23.07 11.21
N LEU A 432 41.01 23.60 10.38
CA LEU A 432 40.92 25.01 10.08
C LEU A 432 40.80 25.87 11.35
N ALA A 433 40.07 25.39 12.36
CA ALA A 433 39.86 26.08 13.62
C ALA A 433 41.11 26.20 14.48
N LYS A 434 42.22 25.51 14.17
CA LYS A 434 43.49 25.62 14.91
C LYS A 434 44.39 26.75 14.43
N ASP A 435 44.06 27.35 13.29
CA ASP A 435 44.82 28.35 12.58
C ASP A 435 43.97 29.64 12.45
N GLU A 436 44.37 30.70 13.17
CA GLU A 436 43.61 31.94 13.18
C GLU A 436 43.55 32.60 11.78
N GLU A 437 44.57 32.38 10.91
CA GLU A 437 44.60 32.87 9.54
C GLU A 437 43.57 32.19 8.66
N LYS A 438 43.07 30.97 9.04
CA LYS A 438 42.06 30.21 8.33
C LYS A 438 40.62 30.38 8.85
N LYS A 439 40.45 31.34 9.77
CA LYS A 439 39.16 31.57 10.41
C LYS A 439 38.07 32.02 9.43
N GLU A 440 38.41 32.82 8.44
CA GLU A 440 37.48 33.20 7.36
C GLU A 440 37.08 32.00 6.50
N ARG A 441 38.05 31.14 6.19
CA ARG A 441 37.77 29.89 5.47
C ARG A 441 36.84 28.98 6.27
N LEU A 442 37.08 28.83 7.56
CA LEU A 442 36.20 28.07 8.47
C LEU A 442 34.79 28.67 8.48
N GLY A 443 34.67 30.00 8.54
CA GLY A 443 33.37 30.68 8.46
C GLY A 443 32.63 30.38 7.18
N THR A 444 33.31 30.40 6.01
CA THR A 444 32.74 30.04 4.71
C THR A 444 32.27 28.59 4.67
N VAL A 445 33.07 27.66 5.19
CA VAL A 445 32.71 26.23 5.25
C VAL A 445 31.43 26.01 6.06
N LEU A 446 31.33 26.62 7.23
CA LEU A 446 30.15 26.48 8.09
C LEU A 446 28.92 27.18 7.49
N TYR A 447 29.10 28.33 6.82
CA TYR A 447 28.02 28.97 6.07
C TYR A 447 27.45 28.07 4.98
N ASN A 448 28.32 27.45 4.19
CA ASN A 448 27.91 26.55 3.11
C ASN A 448 27.12 25.34 3.64
N LEU A 449 27.51 24.80 4.80
CA LEU A 449 26.78 23.70 5.44
C LEU A 449 25.41 24.15 5.96
N LEU A 450 25.33 25.33 6.61
CA LEU A 450 24.06 25.89 7.09
C LEU A 450 23.10 26.17 5.93
N GLU A 451 23.60 26.76 4.84
CA GLU A 451 22.79 27.04 3.66
C GLU A 451 22.33 25.75 2.97
N THR A 452 23.19 24.74 2.90
CA THR A 452 22.80 23.41 2.39
C THR A 452 21.71 22.79 3.26
N LEU A 453 21.80 22.89 4.59
CA LEU A 453 20.76 22.40 5.51
C LEU A 453 19.45 23.16 5.34
N ARG A 454 19.49 24.48 5.03
CA ARG A 454 18.30 25.25 4.67
C ARG A 454 17.67 24.72 3.39
N PHE A 455 18.45 24.46 2.34
CA PHE A 455 17.96 23.83 1.10
C PHE A 455 17.30 22.48 1.40
N VAL A 456 17.96 21.63 2.17
CA VAL A 456 17.43 20.34 2.58
C VAL A 456 16.11 20.50 3.33
N SER A 457 16.05 21.43 4.32
CA SER A 457 14.84 21.61 5.12
C SER A 457 13.62 22.00 4.29
N VAL A 458 13.80 22.86 3.29
CA VAL A 458 12.72 23.27 2.37
C VAL A 458 12.29 22.07 1.52
N MET A 459 13.25 21.34 0.92
CA MET A 459 12.94 20.23 0.02
C MET A 459 12.32 19.02 0.73
N ILE A 460 12.67 18.74 1.98
CA ILE A 460 12.08 17.63 2.74
C ILE A 460 10.72 17.97 3.36
N SER A 461 10.31 19.23 3.41
CA SER A 461 9.11 19.67 4.11
C SER A 461 7.80 18.96 3.66
N PRO A 462 7.62 18.53 2.39
CA PRO A 462 6.47 17.75 1.99
C PRO A 462 6.47 16.32 2.54
N PHE A 463 7.64 15.76 2.81
CA PHE A 463 7.86 14.36 3.18
C PHE A 463 8.00 14.18 4.68
N LEU A 464 8.82 15.02 5.33
CA LEU A 464 9.17 15.01 6.74
C LEU A 464 8.69 16.32 7.40
N THR A 465 7.42 16.32 7.77
CA THR A 465 6.66 17.53 8.10
C THR A 465 7.10 18.22 9.38
N GLU A 466 7.52 17.45 10.38
CA GLU A 466 8.01 17.95 11.68
C GLU A 466 9.52 18.23 11.64
N THR A 467 10.27 17.38 10.94
CA THR A 467 11.72 17.47 10.84
C THR A 467 12.16 18.75 10.16
N SER A 468 11.49 19.17 9.08
CA SER A 468 11.78 20.41 8.39
C SER A 468 11.64 21.62 9.32
N VAL A 469 10.60 21.64 10.17
CA VAL A 469 10.37 22.69 11.16
C VAL A 469 11.51 22.71 12.20
N LYS A 470 11.86 21.54 12.75
CA LYS A 470 12.96 21.41 13.74
C LYS A 470 14.31 21.87 13.18
N ILE A 471 14.58 21.60 11.89
CA ILE A 471 15.79 22.09 11.23
C ILE A 471 15.73 23.63 11.10
N ASN A 472 14.62 24.19 10.62
CA ASN A 472 14.45 25.63 10.47
C ASN A 472 14.59 26.37 11.81
N ASP A 473 14.05 25.82 12.90
CA ASP A 473 14.16 26.38 14.25
C ASP A 473 15.64 26.40 14.71
N GLN A 474 16.40 25.33 14.46
CA GLN A 474 17.82 25.26 14.82
C GLN A 474 18.68 26.18 13.94
N LEU A 475 18.35 26.32 12.65
CA LEU A 475 18.99 27.28 11.75
C LEU A 475 18.58 28.73 12.05
N ASN A 476 17.51 28.93 12.82
CA ASN A 476 16.87 30.23 13.07
C ASN A 476 16.50 30.96 11.77
N THR A 477 16.00 30.20 10.76
CA THR A 477 15.68 30.76 9.45
C THR A 477 14.17 30.84 9.21
N LYS A 478 13.76 31.89 8.50
CA LYS A 478 12.39 32.05 7.96
C LYS A 478 12.35 31.99 6.43
N VAL A 479 13.49 31.77 5.80
CA VAL A 479 13.63 31.68 4.33
C VAL A 479 13.38 30.25 3.89
N ILE A 480 12.08 29.87 3.85
CA ILE A 480 11.62 28.48 3.69
C ILE A 480 10.72 28.29 2.46
N THR A 481 10.75 29.19 1.50
CA THR A 481 9.95 29.10 0.26
C THR A 481 10.70 28.33 -0.82
N TRP A 482 9.98 27.64 -1.70
CA TRP A 482 10.57 26.96 -2.87
C TRP A 482 11.37 27.91 -3.76
N GLU A 483 10.86 29.12 -3.95
CA GLU A 483 11.50 30.17 -4.73
C GLU A 483 12.89 30.57 -4.16
N SER A 484 13.07 30.48 -2.84
CA SER A 484 14.34 30.81 -2.17
C SER A 484 15.47 29.84 -2.49
N LEU A 485 15.17 28.70 -3.15
CA LEU A 485 16.16 27.70 -3.56
C LEU A 485 16.82 28.03 -4.92
N LYS A 486 16.48 29.16 -5.55
CA LYS A 486 17.11 29.60 -6.78
C LYS A 486 18.49 30.19 -6.57
N GLU A 487 18.78 30.68 -5.36
CA GLU A 487 20.04 31.29 -5.00
C GLU A 487 20.57 30.69 -3.69
N PHE A 488 21.88 30.49 -3.62
CA PHE A 488 22.56 29.91 -2.46
C PHE A 488 23.02 31.03 -1.50
N ASN A 489 22.06 31.81 -0.97
CA ASN A 489 22.31 32.98 -0.13
C ASN A 489 21.19 33.31 0.87
N GLY A 490 20.33 32.34 1.17
CA GLY A 490 19.18 32.53 2.07
C GLY A 490 19.53 32.54 3.56
N THR A 491 20.70 32.02 3.93
CA THR A 491 21.21 32.06 5.30
C THR A 491 21.82 33.44 5.59
N VAL A 492 21.39 34.10 6.67
CA VAL A 492 21.79 35.50 6.98
C VAL A 492 23.01 35.50 7.89
N ALA A 493 24.12 36.07 7.40
CA ALA A 493 25.32 36.32 8.20
C ALA A 493 25.04 37.31 9.34
N GLY A 494 25.57 37.04 10.53
CA GLY A 494 25.31 37.82 11.74
C GLY A 494 24.18 37.27 12.60
N ASP A 495 23.27 36.47 12.06
CA ASP A 495 22.25 35.77 12.83
C ASP A 495 22.88 34.67 13.67
N LYS A 496 22.15 34.17 14.68
CA LYS A 496 22.58 33.07 15.52
C LYS A 496 21.77 31.82 15.26
N VAL A 497 22.45 30.69 15.11
CA VAL A 497 21.81 29.38 15.16
C VAL A 497 21.32 29.06 16.59
N VAL A 498 20.36 28.17 16.73
CA VAL A 498 19.78 27.77 18.03
C VAL A 498 20.15 26.31 18.32
N LYS A 499 20.62 26.03 19.54
CA LYS A 499 20.77 24.64 19.99
C LYS A 499 19.41 24.04 20.21
N GLY A 500 19.15 22.91 19.58
CA GLY A 500 17.95 22.12 19.78
C GLY A 500 18.27 20.68 20.13
N ASP A 501 17.21 19.89 20.35
CA ASP A 501 17.34 18.46 20.57
C ASP A 501 17.78 17.74 19.29
N VAL A 502 18.35 16.55 19.48
CA VAL A 502 18.66 15.64 18.36
C VAL A 502 17.38 15.26 17.64
N ILE A 503 17.30 15.57 16.34
CA ILE A 503 16.07 15.36 15.55
C ILE A 503 15.70 13.89 15.38
N PHE A 504 16.70 12.99 15.31
CA PHE A 504 16.55 11.55 15.29
C PHE A 504 17.61 10.90 16.19
N PRO A 505 17.23 10.43 17.37
CA PRO A 505 18.14 9.67 18.21
C PRO A 505 18.43 8.30 17.58
N ARG A 506 19.63 7.79 17.82
CA ARG A 506 19.98 6.44 17.38
C ARG A 506 19.17 5.41 18.16
N ILE A 507 18.63 4.42 17.45
CA ILE A 507 17.72 3.40 17.96
C ILE A 507 18.50 2.09 18.13
N ASP A 508 18.36 1.41 19.28
CA ASP A 508 18.81 0.04 19.42
C ASP A 508 17.88 -0.91 18.64
N VAL A 509 18.45 -1.62 17.68
CA VAL A 509 17.68 -2.46 16.75
C VAL A 509 17.07 -3.67 17.47
N GLU A 510 17.87 -4.35 18.32
CA GLU A 510 17.44 -5.58 19.00
C GLU A 510 16.36 -5.29 20.03
N GLU A 511 16.55 -4.23 20.84
CA GLU A 511 15.58 -3.77 21.83
C GLU A 511 14.24 -3.42 21.17
N LYS A 512 14.26 -2.63 20.10
CA LYS A 512 13.02 -2.19 19.43
C LYS A 512 12.32 -3.31 18.66
N LEU A 513 13.06 -4.25 18.12
CA LEU A 513 12.44 -5.45 17.53
C LEU A 513 11.75 -6.31 18.59
N ALA A 514 12.36 -6.47 19.77
CA ALA A 514 11.75 -7.20 20.88
C ALA A 514 10.47 -6.50 21.39
N GLU A 515 10.47 -5.15 21.50
CA GLU A 515 9.28 -4.38 21.85
C GLU A 515 8.15 -4.55 20.81
N LEU A 516 8.48 -4.47 19.51
CA LEU A 516 7.50 -4.67 18.43
C LEU A 516 6.92 -6.09 18.44
N GLU A 517 7.74 -7.10 18.72
CA GLU A 517 7.27 -8.48 18.82
C GLU A 517 6.32 -8.68 20.00
N ALA A 518 6.63 -8.05 21.14
CA ALA A 518 5.78 -8.10 22.34
C ALA A 518 4.41 -7.40 22.15
N LEU A 519 4.32 -6.42 21.23
CA LEU A 519 3.10 -5.70 20.89
C LEU A 519 2.24 -6.42 19.84
N LYS A 520 2.77 -7.46 19.18
CA LYS A 520 1.94 -8.26 18.29
C LYS A 520 0.79 -8.87 19.08
N PRO A 521 -0.45 -8.73 18.61
CA PRO A 521 -1.56 -9.45 19.22
C PRO A 521 -1.21 -10.93 19.23
N ALA A 522 -1.45 -11.59 20.37
CA ALA A 522 -1.35 -13.06 20.42
C ALA A 522 -2.08 -13.62 19.19
N PRO A 523 -1.52 -14.63 18.50
CA PRO A 523 -2.19 -15.19 17.34
C PRO A 523 -3.62 -15.51 17.75
N VAL A 524 -4.56 -14.76 17.16
CA VAL A 524 -5.98 -15.00 17.35
C VAL A 524 -6.17 -16.40 16.79
N LYS A 525 -6.32 -17.39 17.67
CA LYS A 525 -6.87 -18.66 17.24
C LYS A 525 -8.16 -18.29 16.51
N PRO A 526 -8.33 -18.67 15.24
CA PRO A 526 -9.52 -18.31 14.51
C PRO A 526 -10.71 -18.68 15.41
N ALA A 527 -11.47 -17.65 15.83
CA ALA A 527 -12.75 -17.88 16.48
C ALA A 527 -13.57 -18.55 15.39
N ASN A 528 -13.80 -19.86 15.55
CA ASN A 528 -14.71 -20.68 14.78
C ASN A 528 -15.20 -20.01 13.49
N GLU A 529 -14.34 -19.94 12.43
CA GLU A 529 -14.87 -20.21 11.12
C GLU A 529 -15.50 -21.59 11.30
N GLU A 530 -16.77 -21.72 11.06
CA GLU A 530 -17.37 -23.03 10.90
C GLU A 530 -16.52 -23.72 9.84
N LEU A 531 -15.53 -24.49 10.31
CA LEU A 531 -14.81 -25.41 9.47
C LEU A 531 -15.92 -26.18 8.77
N VAL A 532 -16.00 -26.09 7.44
CA VAL A 532 -16.74 -27.07 6.68
C VAL A 532 -16.04 -28.38 6.99
N LYS A 533 -16.46 -28.97 8.10
CA LYS A 533 -15.88 -30.20 8.60
C LYS A 533 -16.29 -31.26 7.61
N ASN A 534 -15.32 -31.86 6.94
CA ASN A 534 -15.56 -33.14 6.34
C ASN A 534 -16.20 -34.01 7.43
N PRO A 535 -17.36 -34.57 7.20
CA PRO A 535 -18.03 -35.39 8.22
C PRO A 535 -17.06 -36.47 8.68
N ILE A 536 -17.01 -36.69 10.00
CA ILE A 536 -16.23 -37.80 10.56
C ILE A 536 -16.73 -39.06 9.88
N LYS A 537 -15.80 -39.87 9.35
CA LYS A 537 -16.11 -41.16 8.74
C LYS A 537 -16.70 -42.13 9.77
N GLU A 538 -17.25 -43.23 9.30
CA GLU A 538 -17.76 -44.29 10.16
C GLU A 538 -16.70 -44.76 11.17
N GLU A 539 -17.14 -45.13 12.36
CA GLU A 539 -16.28 -45.64 13.42
C GLU A 539 -15.56 -46.91 12.95
N ILE A 540 -14.27 -47.00 13.27
CA ILE A 540 -13.43 -48.16 13.01
C ILE A 540 -12.89 -48.73 14.33
N THR A 541 -12.53 -49.99 14.36
CA THR A 541 -11.87 -50.60 15.50
C THR A 541 -10.38 -50.33 15.50
N ILE A 542 -9.70 -50.54 16.63
CA ILE A 542 -8.23 -50.44 16.70
C ILE A 542 -7.57 -51.46 15.74
N ASP A 543 -8.16 -52.64 15.56
CA ASP A 543 -7.68 -53.64 14.62
C ASP A 543 -7.80 -53.18 13.15
N ASP A 544 -8.72 -52.28 12.84
CA ASP A 544 -8.83 -51.68 11.52
C ASP A 544 -7.75 -50.59 11.31
N PHE A 545 -7.43 -49.83 12.35
CA PHE A 545 -6.35 -48.87 12.32
C PHE A 545 -4.97 -49.55 12.24
N ASP A 546 -4.76 -50.64 12.94
CA ASP A 546 -3.51 -51.43 12.94
C ASP A 546 -3.19 -52.07 11.57
N LYS A 547 -4.15 -52.07 10.63
CA LYS A 547 -3.90 -52.46 9.23
C LYS A 547 -3.14 -51.39 8.45
N ILE A 548 -3.03 -50.16 8.97
CA ILE A 548 -2.35 -49.06 8.34
C ILE A 548 -0.94 -48.95 8.93
N ASP A 549 0.09 -49.10 8.10
CA ASP A 549 1.49 -48.95 8.53
C ASP A 549 1.98 -47.52 8.25
N LEU A 550 2.03 -46.69 9.30
CA LEU A 550 2.53 -45.33 9.26
C LEU A 550 4.00 -45.28 9.69
N ARG A 551 4.87 -44.69 8.86
CA ARG A 551 6.32 -44.65 9.12
C ARG A 551 6.88 -43.23 8.97
N VAL A 552 7.86 -42.93 9.81
CA VAL A 552 8.70 -41.72 9.63
C VAL A 552 9.65 -41.97 8.47
N VAL A 553 9.66 -41.04 7.51
CA VAL A 553 10.60 -41.07 6.38
C VAL A 553 11.27 -39.73 6.21
N LYS A 554 12.51 -39.71 5.69
CA LYS A 554 13.24 -38.52 5.33
C LYS A 554 13.21 -38.31 3.82
N VAL A 555 12.91 -37.14 3.36
CA VAL A 555 12.95 -36.79 1.94
C VAL A 555 14.42 -36.62 1.51
N LEU A 556 14.87 -37.47 0.60
CA LEU A 556 16.22 -37.44 0.05
C LEU A 556 16.31 -36.54 -1.18
N GLU A 557 15.35 -36.68 -2.09
CA GLU A 557 15.28 -35.94 -3.35
C GLU A 557 13.84 -35.53 -3.64
N CYS A 558 13.64 -34.41 -4.30
CA CYS A 558 12.32 -33.96 -4.74
C CYS A 558 12.43 -33.26 -6.09
N GLU A 559 11.58 -33.61 -7.05
CA GLU A 559 11.51 -32.98 -8.36
C GLU A 559 10.07 -32.89 -8.89
N PRO A 560 9.75 -31.93 -9.78
CA PRO A 560 8.44 -31.84 -10.41
C PRO A 560 8.20 -33.00 -11.38
N VAL A 561 6.98 -33.54 -11.40
CA VAL A 561 6.60 -34.57 -12.38
C VAL A 561 6.38 -33.92 -13.76
N LYS A 562 7.05 -34.41 -14.80
CA LYS A 562 6.93 -33.89 -16.17
C LYS A 562 5.49 -33.89 -16.64
N LYS A 563 5.01 -32.77 -17.18
CA LYS A 563 3.62 -32.56 -17.67
C LYS A 563 2.53 -32.66 -16.60
N ALA A 564 2.87 -32.51 -15.31
CA ALA A 564 1.89 -32.50 -14.22
C ALA A 564 2.15 -31.33 -13.26
N LYS A 565 1.41 -30.23 -13.42
CA LYS A 565 1.59 -28.99 -12.64
C LYS A 565 1.35 -29.11 -11.13
N LYS A 566 0.68 -30.18 -10.68
CA LYS A 566 0.27 -30.37 -9.28
C LYS A 566 1.10 -31.45 -8.55
N LEU A 567 1.96 -32.20 -9.25
CA LEU A 567 2.63 -33.37 -8.69
C LEU A 567 4.13 -33.14 -8.48
N LEU A 568 4.60 -33.52 -7.29
CA LEU A 568 6.02 -33.69 -6.97
C LEU A 568 6.34 -35.17 -6.86
N LYS A 569 7.52 -35.54 -7.35
CA LYS A 569 8.13 -36.85 -7.19
C LYS A 569 9.17 -36.75 -6.07
N LEU A 570 8.96 -37.49 -5.03
CA LEU A 570 9.83 -37.55 -3.87
C LEU A 570 10.51 -38.91 -3.79
N LYS A 571 11.78 -38.90 -3.45
CA LYS A 571 12.55 -40.07 -3.04
C LYS A 571 12.73 -39.98 -1.54
N VAL A 572 12.28 -40.99 -0.82
CA VAL A 572 12.25 -40.99 0.65
C VAL A 572 13.00 -42.19 1.22
N ASP A 573 13.70 -41.98 2.34
CA ASP A 573 14.35 -43.03 3.12
C ASP A 573 13.42 -43.57 4.21
N LEU A 574 13.13 -44.87 4.18
CA LEU A 574 12.29 -45.60 5.13
C LEU A 574 13.13 -46.41 6.15
N GLY A 575 14.33 -45.95 6.50
CA GLY A 575 15.22 -46.66 7.42
C GLY A 575 16.13 -47.68 6.70
N GLY A 576 16.73 -47.26 5.61
CA GLY A 576 17.62 -48.06 4.76
C GLY A 576 16.96 -48.64 3.50
N GLU A 577 15.65 -48.47 3.34
CA GLU A 577 14.91 -48.73 2.10
C GLU A 577 14.48 -47.43 1.48
N GLU A 578 14.86 -47.19 0.20
CA GLU A 578 14.44 -46.01 -0.53
C GLU A 578 13.14 -46.29 -1.30
N ARG A 579 12.19 -45.35 -1.23
CA ARG A 579 10.93 -45.43 -1.98
C ARG A 579 10.67 -44.18 -2.77
N GLN A 580 10.00 -44.33 -3.92
CA GLN A 580 9.48 -43.24 -4.71
C GLN A 580 8.03 -42.97 -4.34
N VAL A 581 7.69 -41.71 -4.07
CA VAL A 581 6.32 -41.31 -3.73
C VAL A 581 5.95 -40.12 -4.63
N ILE A 582 4.75 -40.17 -5.21
CA ILE A 582 4.17 -39.09 -5.98
C ILE A 582 3.07 -38.41 -5.15
N SER A 583 3.21 -37.10 -4.93
CA SER A 583 2.28 -36.35 -4.10
C SER A 583 1.74 -35.10 -4.79
N GLY A 584 0.49 -34.77 -4.54
CA GLY A 584 -0.24 -33.61 -5.11
C GLY A 584 0.08 -32.27 -4.47
N ILE A 585 1.30 -32.06 -3.98
CA ILE A 585 1.67 -30.93 -3.13
C ILE A 585 2.47 -29.82 -3.85
N ALA A 586 2.65 -29.91 -5.18
CA ALA A 586 3.45 -28.94 -5.94
C ALA A 586 2.88 -27.51 -5.94
N GLN A 587 1.64 -27.31 -5.53
CA GLN A 587 1.03 -25.98 -5.40
C GLN A 587 1.36 -25.30 -4.05
N TYR A 588 1.80 -26.10 -3.06
CA TYR A 588 2.02 -25.65 -1.68
C TYR A 588 3.49 -25.67 -1.28
N TYR A 589 4.32 -26.51 -1.95
CA TYR A 589 5.73 -26.66 -1.62
C TYR A 589 6.61 -26.63 -2.87
N LYS A 590 7.75 -25.97 -2.76
CA LYS A 590 8.83 -26.08 -3.74
C LYS A 590 9.70 -27.31 -3.42
N PRO A 591 10.28 -27.97 -4.45
CA PRO A 591 11.16 -29.13 -4.25
C PRO A 591 12.27 -28.92 -3.21
N GLU A 592 12.89 -27.73 -3.24
CA GLU A 592 14.02 -27.36 -2.38
C GLU A 592 13.63 -27.28 -0.90
N GLU A 593 12.36 -26.96 -0.63
CA GLU A 593 11.82 -26.82 0.73
C GLU A 593 11.55 -28.18 1.39
N LEU A 594 11.49 -29.26 0.62
CA LEU A 594 11.14 -30.60 1.08
C LEU A 594 12.37 -31.49 1.33
N VAL A 595 13.45 -31.29 0.59
CA VAL A 595 14.66 -32.11 0.76
C VAL A 595 15.22 -31.94 2.16
N GLY A 596 15.48 -33.05 2.82
CA GLY A 596 15.97 -33.12 4.20
C GLY A 596 14.90 -33.12 5.27
N LYS A 597 13.62 -32.83 4.93
CA LYS A 597 12.50 -32.86 5.92
C LYS A 597 12.07 -34.28 6.25
N TYR A 598 11.56 -34.43 7.48
CA TYR A 598 10.90 -35.65 7.97
C TYR A 598 9.39 -35.54 7.78
N VAL A 599 8.78 -36.58 7.24
CA VAL A 599 7.33 -36.66 6.98
C VAL A 599 6.79 -38.03 7.35
N VAL A 600 5.47 -38.14 7.50
CA VAL A 600 4.81 -39.42 7.76
C VAL A 600 4.34 -40.04 6.46
N LEU A 601 4.72 -41.27 6.21
CA LEU A 601 4.36 -42.10 5.06
C LEU A 601 3.40 -43.23 5.44
N VAL A 602 2.31 -43.38 4.70
CA VAL A 602 1.52 -44.65 4.69
C VAL A 602 2.29 -45.66 3.83
N ALA A 603 3.00 -46.55 4.50
CA ALA A 603 4.03 -47.41 3.88
C ALA A 603 3.47 -48.69 3.23
N ASN A 604 2.31 -49.14 3.63
CA ASN A 604 1.73 -50.41 3.15
C ASN A 604 0.61 -50.26 2.10
N LEU A 605 0.53 -49.08 1.45
CA LEU A 605 -0.35 -48.89 0.29
C LEU A 605 0.16 -49.67 -0.93
N LYS A 606 -0.77 -50.28 -1.67
CA LYS A 606 -0.42 -50.90 -2.96
C LYS A 606 0.17 -49.86 -3.91
N PRO A 607 1.33 -50.15 -4.54
CA PRO A 607 1.93 -49.20 -5.50
C PRO A 607 0.97 -48.86 -6.64
N VAL A 608 0.92 -47.57 -7.01
CA VAL A 608 0.06 -47.03 -8.07
C VAL A 608 0.86 -46.17 -9.04
N LYS A 609 0.51 -46.20 -10.31
CA LYS A 609 1.10 -45.29 -11.31
C LYS A 609 0.28 -44.01 -11.43
N LEU A 610 0.91 -42.87 -11.16
CA LEU A 610 0.33 -41.51 -11.32
C LEU A 610 1.09 -40.78 -12.43
N ARG A 611 0.39 -40.47 -13.52
CA ARG A 611 0.99 -39.82 -14.72
C ARG A 611 2.25 -40.54 -15.26
N GLY A 612 2.30 -41.87 -15.14
CA GLY A 612 3.42 -42.69 -15.63
C GLY A 612 4.51 -42.96 -14.60
N GLU A 613 4.55 -42.24 -13.49
CA GLU A 613 5.48 -42.45 -12.36
C GLU A 613 4.88 -43.37 -11.30
N LEU A 614 5.70 -44.25 -10.73
CA LEU A 614 5.26 -45.19 -9.70
C LEU A 614 5.27 -44.53 -8.31
N SER A 615 4.15 -44.59 -7.58
CA SER A 615 4.08 -44.17 -6.18
C SER A 615 3.99 -45.41 -5.27
N GLN A 616 4.91 -45.53 -4.31
CA GLN A 616 5.03 -46.66 -3.37
C GLN A 616 4.62 -46.28 -1.95
N GLY A 617 3.62 -45.43 -1.84
CA GLY A 617 3.07 -44.95 -0.58
C GLY A 617 2.40 -43.59 -0.75
N MET A 618 1.92 -43.01 0.36
CA MET A 618 1.27 -41.72 0.43
C MET A 618 1.81 -40.93 1.61
N ILE A 619 2.24 -39.68 1.38
CA ILE A 619 2.63 -38.75 2.45
C ILE A 619 1.37 -38.17 3.08
N LEU A 620 1.32 -38.14 4.42
CA LEU A 620 0.22 -37.50 5.15
C LEU A 620 0.35 -35.97 5.19
N ALA A 621 -0.75 -35.35 4.91
CA ALA A 621 -0.91 -33.90 5.01
C ALA A 621 -2.25 -33.54 5.64
N ALA A 622 -2.29 -32.43 6.36
CA ALA A 622 -3.51 -31.82 6.86
C ALA A 622 -3.91 -30.71 5.91
N ALA A 623 -5.17 -30.71 5.48
CA ALA A 623 -5.75 -29.64 4.68
C ALA A 623 -7.18 -29.37 5.15
N PRO A 624 -7.67 -28.13 5.13
CA PRO A 624 -9.09 -27.84 5.28
C PRO A 624 -9.88 -28.42 4.08
N SER A 625 -11.19 -28.50 4.22
CA SER A 625 -12.07 -29.12 3.20
C SER A 625 -12.09 -28.41 1.84
N ASP A 626 -11.62 -27.16 1.80
CA ASP A 626 -11.51 -26.31 0.60
C ASP A 626 -10.12 -26.39 -0.08
N ASP A 627 -9.22 -27.22 0.46
CA ASP A 627 -7.82 -27.33 0.00
C ASP A 627 -7.09 -25.95 -0.13
N SER A 628 -7.53 -24.95 0.66
CA SER A 628 -6.93 -23.61 0.65
C SER A 628 -5.50 -23.58 1.20
N GLU A 629 -5.19 -24.47 2.11
CA GLU A 629 -3.87 -24.70 2.71
C GLU A 629 -3.59 -26.19 2.77
N LEU A 630 -2.30 -26.56 2.74
CA LEU A 630 -1.88 -27.94 2.97
C LEU A 630 -0.58 -27.94 3.78
N VAL A 631 -0.58 -28.61 4.91
CA VAL A 631 0.59 -28.77 5.78
C VAL A 631 0.94 -30.23 5.90
N LEU A 632 2.19 -30.59 5.59
CA LEU A 632 2.68 -31.95 5.79
C LEU A 632 2.75 -32.28 7.27
N VAL A 633 2.32 -33.48 7.63
CA VAL A 633 2.43 -33.99 9.01
C VAL A 633 3.91 -34.20 9.33
N ASN A 634 4.44 -33.36 10.20
CA ASN A 634 5.85 -33.39 10.62
C ASN A 634 5.98 -34.19 11.93
N PRO A 635 6.64 -35.35 11.90
CA PRO A 635 6.85 -36.20 13.10
C PRO A 635 8.02 -35.70 13.98
N GLY A 636 8.67 -34.58 13.65
CA GLY A 636 9.94 -34.19 14.23
C GLY A 636 11.12 -34.99 13.67
N GLU A 637 12.32 -34.73 14.18
CA GLU A 637 13.55 -35.44 13.80
C GLU A 637 13.63 -36.80 14.53
N MET A 638 12.88 -37.76 14.04
CA MET A 638 12.87 -39.17 14.52
C MET A 638 13.66 -40.06 13.57
N LEU A 639 14.15 -41.18 14.09
CA LEU A 639 14.82 -42.19 13.28
C LEU A 639 13.92 -42.69 12.13
N THR A 640 14.44 -42.64 10.89
CA THR A 640 13.71 -43.11 9.71
C THR A 640 13.32 -44.61 9.87
N GLY A 641 12.11 -44.96 9.42
CA GLY A 641 11.52 -46.28 9.64
C GLY A 641 10.77 -46.42 10.96
N SER A 642 10.85 -45.45 11.90
CA SER A 642 10.07 -45.46 13.14
C SER A 642 8.57 -45.54 12.84
N GLN A 643 7.84 -46.38 13.55
CA GLN A 643 6.39 -46.50 13.43
C GLN A 643 5.69 -45.32 14.10
N VAL A 644 4.71 -44.75 13.43
CA VAL A 644 3.79 -43.74 13.98
C VAL A 644 2.53 -44.49 14.43
N ARG A 645 2.13 -44.29 15.70
CA ARG A 645 1.01 -45.02 16.35
C ARG A 645 -0.03 -44.03 16.86
#